data_0c5fe241170469978bfb785b5fe9e79c
#
_entry.id   0c5fe241170469978bfb785b5fe9e79c
#
_cell.length_a   1.000
_cell.length_b   1.000
_cell.length_c   1.000
_cell.angle_alpha   90.00
_cell.angle_beta   90.00
_cell.angle_gamma   90.00
#
_symmetry.space_group_name_H-M   'P 1'
#
loop_
_entity.id
_entity.type
_entity.pdbx_description
1 polymer ?
#
loop_
_entity_poly.entity_id
_entity_poly.type
_entity_poly.pdbx_seq_one_letter_code
_entity_poly.pdbx_strand_id
1 'polypeptide(L)'
;MINDKLPKIWYGGDYNPEQWDAPVWAEDERMFKLAGIDVATINVFSWALIQPSEDTYDFSSLDGLMDRLYKNGTYVCLATGTGAHPAWMAHRYPEVTRVDVKGRKRKFGGRHNSNPNSPVYRKFAAKLAGKLAERYKDHPGLVAWHVSNEFSNYDYSDLSEAAFRVWLKDRYGSLEALNKAWNTRFWGHTFYDWEEIVLPSELSEEWDGNRTNFQGISLDFRRFMSHSLLECYKIESDAIKEHSPNVPVTTNLMGFYDELDYFEWAKHMDVISWDNYPSLDTPVSFTAMAHDLMRGLKNGQPFMLMEQTPSQQNWQPYNSLKRPGVMRLWSYQAVARGADTVLFFQLRRSIGACEKYHGAVIEHVGHEHTRVFRECAELGKELGQLGDQLLDARSAAKVGIIYDWENRWAINLSSGPSVALDYVNEIHKYYDALYQQNIEADMIGVEENLFKYEIVIAPVMYMVKPGFAEKVEAFVKAGGTFITTYFSGIVNENDLVTVGGYPGELRNVLGIWAEEIDALLPGMSNEIVMDKAWGDLSGSYKCDLLCDLIHAEGAEVLAEYGSDFYKGMPALTVNNFGEGKAYYVATSPEAGFLKGFLANLCADKNIQPLVTAPEGIESVQRVKEGVSYLFLLNHTTGDLSADIGATERTDLLTGNKVNGSAVVPARGVLILSDKN
;
A
#
# COMPACT_ATOMS: atom_id res chain seq x y z
N MET A 1 2.36 -6.01 18.96
CA MET A 1 3.63 -5.41 19.44
C MET A 1 4.77 -5.92 18.57
N ILE A 2 5.65 -5.02 18.08
CA ILE A 2 6.71 -5.38 17.12
C ILE A 2 7.84 -6.13 17.83
N ASN A 3 8.32 -5.61 18.96
CA ASN A 3 9.37 -6.26 19.77
C ASN A 3 9.20 -5.91 21.25
N ASP A 4 9.35 -6.91 22.12
CA ASP A 4 9.16 -6.78 23.58
C ASP A 4 10.23 -5.90 24.26
N LYS A 5 11.39 -5.68 23.63
CA LYS A 5 12.43 -4.79 24.15
C LYS A 5 12.01 -3.32 24.16
N LEU A 6 11.03 -2.94 23.33
CA LEU A 6 10.54 -1.57 23.22
C LEU A 6 9.00 -1.55 23.14
N PRO A 7 8.30 -1.77 24.28
CA PRO A 7 6.85 -1.92 24.33
C PRO A 7 6.13 -0.55 24.33
N LYS A 8 6.25 0.19 23.25
CA LYS A 8 5.61 1.50 23.00
C LYS A 8 5.50 1.73 21.50
N ILE A 9 4.81 2.78 21.06
CA ILE A 9 4.91 3.27 19.68
C ILE A 9 6.34 3.73 19.47
N TRP A 10 7.04 3.13 18.49
CA TRP A 10 8.42 3.52 18.19
C TRP A 10 8.47 4.88 17.53
N TYR A 11 9.43 5.69 17.96
CA TYR A 11 9.64 7.02 17.40
C TYR A 11 11.10 7.23 17.01
N GLY A 12 11.34 7.64 15.76
CA GLY A 12 12.70 7.80 15.26
C GLY A 12 12.79 7.98 13.77
N GLY A 13 13.72 7.29 13.14
CA GLY A 13 13.89 7.34 11.68
C GLY A 13 15.25 6.89 11.19
N ASP A 14 15.51 7.12 9.91
CA ASP A 14 16.77 6.77 9.25
C ASP A 14 17.89 7.68 9.72
N TYR A 15 19.01 7.07 10.06
CA TYR A 15 20.21 7.76 10.46
C TYR A 15 21.42 7.30 9.65
N ASN A 16 22.03 8.24 8.95
CA ASN A 16 23.16 8.02 8.03
C ASN A 16 24.43 8.74 8.53
N PRO A 17 24.99 8.34 9.69
CA PRO A 17 26.13 9.02 10.32
C PRO A 17 27.44 8.87 9.55
N GLU A 18 27.52 7.96 8.59
CA GLU A 18 28.67 7.78 7.72
C GLU A 18 29.02 9.01 6.86
N GLN A 19 28.08 9.95 6.75
CA GLN A 19 28.30 11.23 6.07
C GLN A 19 29.00 12.28 6.94
N TRP A 20 29.20 11.99 8.25
CA TRP A 20 29.59 12.96 9.26
C TRP A 20 30.73 12.42 10.15
N ASP A 21 31.36 13.32 10.89
CA ASP A 21 32.45 12.99 11.82
C ASP A 21 31.98 12.99 13.29
N ALA A 22 32.88 12.56 14.18
CA ALA A 22 32.60 12.32 15.59
C ALA A 22 32.00 13.54 16.36
N PRO A 23 32.42 14.79 16.14
CA PRO A 23 31.77 15.94 16.80
C PRO A 23 30.28 16.07 16.44
N VAL A 24 29.90 15.80 15.20
CA VAL A 24 28.50 15.82 14.75
C VAL A 24 27.71 14.68 15.40
N TRP A 25 28.27 13.48 15.47
CA TRP A 25 27.62 12.35 16.12
C TRP A 25 27.29 12.61 17.59
N ALA A 26 28.19 13.24 18.33
CA ALA A 26 27.95 13.59 19.75
C ALA A 26 26.80 14.58 19.92
N GLU A 27 26.68 15.54 19.00
CA GLU A 27 25.57 16.49 18.99
C GLU A 27 24.26 15.81 18.58
N ASP A 28 24.28 14.89 17.62
CA ASP A 28 23.09 14.11 17.23
C ASP A 28 22.56 13.29 18.41
N GLU A 29 23.44 12.61 19.15
CA GLU A 29 23.06 11.84 20.34
C GLU A 29 22.40 12.71 21.41
N ARG A 30 22.88 13.95 21.61
CA ARG A 30 22.23 14.93 22.49
C ARG A 30 20.84 15.31 21.98
N MET A 31 20.72 15.58 20.69
CA MET A 31 19.47 16.01 20.07
C MET A 31 18.44 14.86 20.02
N PHE A 32 18.87 13.62 19.84
CA PHE A 32 17.97 12.45 19.90
C PHE A 32 17.29 12.35 21.26
N LYS A 33 18.02 12.55 22.35
CA LYS A 33 17.42 12.60 23.70
C LYS A 33 16.40 13.71 23.84
N LEU A 34 16.70 14.91 23.32
CA LEU A 34 15.80 16.05 23.38
C LEU A 34 14.53 15.85 22.57
N ALA A 35 14.64 15.13 21.42
CA ALA A 35 13.52 14.84 20.53
C ALA A 35 12.74 13.58 20.95
N GLY A 36 13.22 12.81 21.93
CA GLY A 36 12.59 11.56 22.34
C GLY A 36 12.74 10.43 21.32
N ILE A 37 13.85 10.41 20.56
CA ILE A 37 14.14 9.37 19.57
C ILE A 37 14.46 8.06 20.26
N ASP A 38 13.66 7.04 19.97
CA ASP A 38 13.79 5.69 20.53
C ASP A 38 14.51 4.72 19.61
N VAL A 39 14.33 4.88 18.27
CA VAL A 39 14.81 3.94 17.25
C VAL A 39 15.51 4.69 16.13
N ALA A 40 16.63 4.16 15.69
CA ALA A 40 17.31 4.58 14.46
C ALA A 40 17.39 3.40 13.49
N THR A 41 16.94 3.60 12.24
CA THR A 41 17.24 2.70 11.13
C THR A 41 18.61 3.09 10.57
N ILE A 42 19.53 2.15 10.54
CA ILE A 42 20.92 2.40 10.13
C ILE A 42 21.41 1.40 9.08
N ASN A 43 22.50 1.71 8.41
CA ASN A 43 23.16 0.84 7.45
C ASN A 43 22.37 0.62 6.13
N VAL A 44 21.39 1.46 5.80
CA VAL A 44 20.45 1.21 4.69
C VAL A 44 21.14 1.00 3.34
N PHE A 45 22.22 1.75 3.04
CA PHE A 45 22.98 1.64 1.79
C PHE A 45 24.50 1.45 2.00
N SER A 46 24.91 0.99 3.17
CA SER A 46 26.33 0.96 3.56
C SER A 46 27.09 -0.32 3.16
N TRP A 47 26.58 -1.12 2.20
CA TRP A 47 27.25 -2.35 1.76
C TRP A 47 28.71 -2.16 1.41
N ALA A 48 29.03 -1.12 0.60
CA ALA A 48 30.40 -0.85 0.18
C ALA A 48 31.35 -0.48 1.34
N LEU A 49 30.83 0.09 2.42
CA LEU A 49 31.62 0.40 3.63
C LEU A 49 31.93 -0.86 4.42
N ILE A 50 30.97 -1.79 4.51
CA ILE A 50 31.17 -3.06 5.22
C ILE A 50 31.96 -4.05 4.43
N GLN A 51 31.77 -4.08 3.10
CA GLN A 51 32.47 -5.01 2.20
C GLN A 51 33.23 -4.25 1.10
N PRO A 52 34.40 -3.67 1.42
CA PRO A 52 35.19 -2.86 0.49
C PRO A 52 35.80 -3.68 -0.66
N SER A 53 35.90 -5.01 -0.51
CA SER A 53 36.30 -5.95 -1.57
C SER A 53 35.60 -7.29 -1.37
N GLU A 54 35.68 -8.18 -2.35
CA GLU A 54 34.98 -9.46 -2.36
C GLU A 54 35.19 -10.31 -1.09
N ASP A 55 36.41 -10.34 -0.58
CA ASP A 55 36.80 -11.20 0.54
C ASP A 55 37.00 -10.43 1.86
N THR A 56 36.88 -9.10 1.84
CA THR A 56 37.16 -8.25 3.00
C THR A 56 35.88 -7.72 3.58
N TYR A 57 35.72 -7.88 4.90
CA TYR A 57 34.62 -7.29 5.66
C TYR A 57 35.17 -6.44 6.80
N ASP A 58 34.69 -5.22 6.96
CA ASP A 58 35.00 -4.31 8.03
C ASP A 58 33.73 -3.83 8.73
N PHE A 59 33.50 -4.30 9.92
CA PHE A 59 32.35 -3.93 10.76
C PHE A 59 32.68 -2.87 11.82
N SER A 60 33.92 -2.39 11.89
CA SER A 60 34.40 -1.55 13.00
C SER A 60 33.57 -0.27 13.18
N SER A 61 33.18 0.38 12.08
CA SER A 61 32.33 1.57 12.12
C SER A 61 30.93 1.25 12.61
N LEU A 62 30.33 0.15 12.13
CA LEU A 62 29.00 -0.28 12.52
C LEU A 62 28.95 -0.76 13.98
N ASP A 63 29.99 -1.49 14.46
CA ASP A 63 30.11 -1.87 15.88
C ASP A 63 30.05 -0.63 16.78
N GLY A 64 30.88 0.37 16.47
CA GLY A 64 30.93 1.60 17.24
C GLY A 64 29.61 2.37 17.22
N LEU A 65 28.91 2.37 16.08
CA LEU A 65 27.60 3.01 15.92
C LEU A 65 26.52 2.31 16.74
N MET A 66 26.41 0.98 16.64
CA MET A 66 25.47 0.16 17.42
C MET A 66 25.62 0.40 18.92
N ASP A 67 26.86 0.33 19.43
CA ASP A 67 27.16 0.55 20.83
C ASP A 67 26.82 1.96 21.30
N ARG A 68 27.12 2.99 20.51
CA ARG A 68 26.86 4.39 20.87
C ARG A 68 25.36 4.68 20.93
N LEU A 69 24.61 4.25 19.91
CA LEU A 69 23.16 4.44 19.89
C LEU A 69 22.51 3.77 21.10
N TYR A 70 22.85 2.52 21.39
CA TYR A 70 22.30 1.82 22.55
C TYR A 70 22.67 2.49 23.89
N LYS A 71 23.91 2.93 24.07
CA LYS A 71 24.34 3.71 25.26
C LYS A 71 23.60 5.03 25.39
N ASN A 72 23.20 5.61 24.27
CA ASN A 72 22.38 6.82 24.24
C ASN A 72 20.90 6.58 24.56
N GLY A 73 20.46 5.32 24.62
CA GLY A 73 19.06 4.92 24.82
C GLY A 73 18.27 4.79 23.52
N THR A 74 18.96 4.79 22.36
CA THR A 74 18.38 4.61 21.04
C THR A 74 18.56 3.17 20.58
N TYR A 75 17.46 2.46 20.30
CA TYR A 75 17.46 1.13 19.74
C TYR A 75 17.70 1.16 18.22
N VAL A 76 17.95 0.02 17.62
CA VAL A 76 18.34 -0.08 16.21
C VAL A 76 17.41 -1.00 15.45
N CYS A 77 16.88 -0.50 14.35
CA CYS A 77 16.42 -1.26 13.21
C CYS A 77 17.60 -1.38 12.23
N LEU A 78 18.19 -2.58 12.12
CA LEU A 78 19.43 -2.76 11.35
C LEU A 78 19.13 -3.21 9.92
N ALA A 79 19.53 -2.37 8.95
CA ALA A 79 19.37 -2.71 7.53
C ALA A 79 20.52 -3.58 7.02
N THR A 80 20.24 -4.42 6.01
CA THR A 80 21.25 -5.28 5.38
C THR A 80 22.17 -4.52 4.43
N GLY A 81 21.76 -3.33 3.98
CA GLY A 81 22.55 -2.48 3.08
C GLY A 81 22.49 -2.85 1.61
N THR A 82 21.74 -3.89 1.25
CA THR A 82 21.78 -4.55 -0.06
C THR A 82 21.06 -3.81 -1.19
N GLY A 83 20.34 -2.73 -0.88
CA GLY A 83 19.69 -1.86 -1.88
C GLY A 83 20.67 -1.17 -2.85
N ALA A 84 21.96 -1.10 -2.50
CA ALA A 84 23.02 -0.56 -3.35
C ALA A 84 24.26 -1.45 -3.33
N HIS A 85 24.47 -2.24 -4.40
CA HIS A 85 25.64 -3.11 -4.49
C HIS A 85 26.95 -2.31 -4.63
N PRO A 86 28.11 -2.83 -4.11
CA PRO A 86 29.39 -2.15 -4.19
C PRO A 86 29.93 -2.03 -5.62
N ALA A 87 30.74 -0.99 -5.87
CA ALA A 87 31.36 -0.75 -7.18
C ALA A 87 32.25 -1.92 -7.66
N TRP A 88 33.00 -2.58 -6.74
CA TRP A 88 33.83 -3.73 -7.06
C TRP A 88 33.01 -4.90 -7.62
N MET A 89 31.78 -5.08 -7.13
CA MET A 89 30.88 -6.15 -7.61
C MET A 89 30.47 -5.92 -9.05
N ALA A 90 29.99 -4.71 -9.38
CA ALA A 90 29.62 -4.35 -10.76
C ALA A 90 30.83 -4.38 -11.72
N HIS A 91 32.05 -4.07 -11.23
CA HIS A 91 33.26 -4.11 -12.02
C HIS A 91 33.70 -5.55 -12.31
N ARG A 92 33.69 -6.43 -11.30
CA ARG A 92 34.15 -7.80 -11.41
C ARG A 92 33.14 -8.74 -12.03
N TYR A 93 31.85 -8.48 -11.78
CA TYR A 93 30.70 -9.29 -12.19
C TYR A 93 29.67 -8.39 -12.91
N PRO A 94 29.93 -8.00 -14.18
CA PRO A 94 29.06 -7.04 -14.87
C PRO A 94 27.59 -7.48 -14.99
N GLU A 95 27.28 -8.78 -14.88
CA GLU A 95 25.94 -9.34 -14.95
C GLU A 95 25.08 -9.00 -13.71
N VAL A 96 25.69 -8.49 -12.63
CA VAL A 96 24.93 -8.06 -11.44
C VAL A 96 24.13 -6.78 -11.69
N THR A 97 24.48 -6.01 -12.73
CA THR A 97 23.71 -4.82 -13.08
C THR A 97 22.58 -5.18 -14.05
N ARG A 98 21.38 -4.64 -13.76
CA ARG A 98 20.19 -4.93 -14.54
C ARG A 98 20.23 -4.36 -15.96
N VAL A 99 19.36 -4.89 -16.81
CA VAL A 99 19.03 -4.38 -18.14
C VAL A 99 17.63 -3.75 -18.07
N ASP A 100 17.45 -2.57 -18.63
CA ASP A 100 16.15 -1.91 -18.66
C ASP A 100 15.25 -2.41 -19.81
N VAL A 101 13.99 -2.00 -19.82
CA VAL A 101 12.99 -2.41 -20.83
C VAL A 101 13.40 -2.10 -22.28
N LYS A 102 14.33 -1.13 -22.48
CA LYS A 102 14.90 -0.78 -23.81
C LYS A 102 16.14 -1.60 -24.17
N GLY A 103 16.45 -2.64 -23.41
CA GLY A 103 17.62 -3.48 -23.61
C GLY A 103 18.96 -2.81 -23.25
N ARG A 104 18.94 -1.69 -22.53
CA ARG A 104 20.15 -0.98 -22.14
C ARG A 104 20.67 -1.51 -20.82
N LYS A 105 21.89 -2.05 -20.86
CA LYS A 105 22.59 -2.48 -19.65
C LYS A 105 22.92 -1.28 -18.78
N ARG A 106 22.46 -1.32 -17.53
CA ARG A 106 22.76 -0.30 -16.54
C ARG A 106 24.21 -0.44 -16.05
N LYS A 107 24.70 0.64 -15.43
CA LYS A 107 26.04 0.67 -14.85
C LYS A 107 25.94 0.98 -13.37
N PHE A 108 27.03 0.76 -12.64
CA PHE A 108 27.14 1.21 -11.25
C PHE A 108 26.81 2.70 -11.13
N GLY A 109 26.12 3.08 -10.05
CA GLY A 109 25.86 4.48 -9.73
C GLY A 109 24.50 4.80 -9.12
N GLY A 110 23.44 4.04 -9.42
CA GLY A 110 22.12 4.19 -8.81
C GLY A 110 21.83 3.12 -7.77
N ARG A 111 20.94 3.40 -6.84
CA ARG A 111 20.33 2.38 -5.99
C ARG A 111 19.34 1.53 -6.81
N HIS A 112 19.00 0.31 -6.34
CA HIS A 112 18.10 -0.65 -7.01
C HIS A 112 18.50 -0.94 -8.47
N ASN A 113 19.80 -1.01 -8.71
CA ASN A 113 20.37 -1.25 -10.03
C ASN A 113 20.90 -2.69 -10.18
N SER A 114 20.61 -3.53 -9.18
CA SER A 114 20.99 -4.94 -9.16
C SER A 114 20.00 -5.78 -9.95
N ASN A 115 20.56 -6.80 -10.64
CA ASN A 115 19.77 -7.83 -11.30
C ASN A 115 19.27 -8.84 -10.26
N PRO A 116 17.95 -8.95 -10.00
CA PRO A 116 17.42 -9.86 -8.99
C PRO A 116 17.63 -11.34 -9.32
N ASN A 117 17.92 -11.68 -10.58
CA ASN A 117 18.19 -13.03 -11.04
C ASN A 117 19.69 -13.35 -11.17
N SER A 118 20.59 -12.43 -10.79
CA SER A 118 22.02 -12.69 -10.74
C SER A 118 22.37 -13.64 -9.58
N PRO A 119 22.93 -14.83 -9.82
CA PRO A 119 23.39 -15.72 -8.77
C PRO A 119 24.49 -15.09 -7.90
N VAL A 120 25.30 -14.22 -8.48
CA VAL A 120 26.37 -13.50 -7.78
C VAL A 120 25.78 -12.51 -6.80
N TYR A 121 24.80 -11.67 -7.23
CA TYR A 121 24.12 -10.73 -6.36
C TYR A 121 23.46 -11.46 -5.18
N ARG A 122 22.62 -12.47 -5.46
CA ARG A 122 21.91 -13.25 -4.44
C ARG A 122 22.88 -13.89 -3.42
N LYS A 123 23.99 -14.48 -3.91
CA LYS A 123 25.00 -15.09 -3.05
C LYS A 123 25.63 -14.09 -2.08
N PHE A 124 26.02 -12.91 -2.57
CA PHE A 124 26.68 -11.91 -1.74
C PHE A 124 25.71 -11.19 -0.81
N ALA A 125 24.47 -10.95 -1.24
CA ALA A 125 23.41 -10.37 -0.40
C ALA A 125 23.09 -11.29 0.79
N ALA A 126 22.81 -12.56 0.55
CA ALA A 126 22.56 -13.55 1.61
C ALA A 126 23.77 -13.71 2.55
N LYS A 127 25.01 -13.74 1.99
CA LYS A 127 26.24 -13.84 2.80
C LYS A 127 26.43 -12.61 3.70
N LEU A 128 26.15 -11.41 3.21
CA LEU A 128 26.22 -10.19 4.01
C LEU A 128 25.17 -10.20 5.12
N ALA A 129 23.92 -10.48 4.78
CA ALA A 129 22.82 -10.55 5.74
C ALA A 129 23.10 -11.58 6.87
N GLY A 130 23.57 -12.77 6.52
CA GLY A 130 23.98 -13.80 7.50
C GLY A 130 25.13 -13.33 8.40
N LYS A 131 26.17 -12.68 7.85
CA LYS A 131 27.30 -12.13 8.64
C LYS A 131 26.85 -11.02 9.61
N LEU A 132 25.98 -10.14 9.16
CA LEU A 132 25.39 -9.10 10.03
C LEU A 132 24.58 -9.76 11.15
N ALA A 133 23.75 -10.74 10.82
CA ALA A 133 22.91 -11.42 11.81
C ALA A 133 23.74 -12.22 12.83
N GLU A 134 24.75 -12.99 12.38
CA GLU A 134 25.68 -13.71 13.25
C GLU A 134 26.37 -12.76 14.24
N ARG A 135 26.80 -11.57 13.75
CA ARG A 135 27.53 -10.60 14.55
C ARG A 135 26.67 -9.88 15.58
N TYR A 136 25.45 -9.47 15.20
CA TYR A 136 24.61 -8.58 16.02
C TYR A 136 23.43 -9.26 16.71
N LYS A 137 23.22 -10.58 16.54
CA LYS A 137 22.07 -11.32 17.12
C LYS A 137 21.87 -11.11 18.62
N ASP A 138 22.97 -10.95 19.38
CA ASP A 138 22.97 -10.79 20.83
C ASP A 138 23.10 -9.31 21.25
N HIS A 139 23.13 -8.37 20.30
CA HIS A 139 23.25 -6.97 20.62
C HIS A 139 21.96 -6.46 21.28
N PRO A 140 22.04 -5.89 22.51
CA PRO A 140 20.83 -5.54 23.28
C PRO A 140 19.98 -4.45 22.61
N GLY A 141 20.60 -3.58 21.81
CA GLY A 141 19.92 -2.51 21.08
C GLY A 141 19.20 -2.95 19.79
N LEU A 142 19.42 -4.17 19.31
CA LEU A 142 18.76 -4.64 18.08
C LEU A 142 17.29 -4.97 18.35
N VAL A 143 16.37 -4.34 17.61
CA VAL A 143 14.92 -4.55 17.76
C VAL A 143 14.22 -5.02 16.50
N ALA A 144 14.77 -4.75 15.32
CA ALA A 144 14.24 -5.23 14.03
C ALA A 144 15.36 -5.32 12.98
N TRP A 145 15.11 -6.13 11.96
CA TRP A 145 15.91 -6.21 10.73
C TRP A 145 15.15 -5.57 9.58
N HIS A 146 15.85 -4.76 8.79
CA HIS A 146 15.36 -4.14 7.57
C HIS A 146 16.12 -4.71 6.37
N VAL A 147 15.47 -5.53 5.55
CA VAL A 147 16.10 -6.16 4.39
C VAL A 147 16.07 -5.19 3.22
N SER A 148 17.25 -4.85 2.68
CA SER A 148 17.42 -3.95 1.54
C SER A 148 16.75 -2.58 1.77
N ASN A 149 16.00 -2.06 0.82
CA ASN A 149 15.18 -0.85 0.91
C ASN A 149 14.31 -0.75 -0.35
N GLU A 150 13.00 -0.49 -0.22
CA GLU A 150 12.11 -0.16 -1.35
C GLU A 150 12.36 -1.01 -2.60
N PHE A 151 12.23 -2.33 -2.52
CA PHE A 151 12.45 -3.22 -3.66
C PHE A 151 11.71 -2.73 -4.89
N SER A 152 12.40 -2.62 -6.01
CA SER A 152 11.87 -2.04 -7.24
C SER A 152 12.71 -2.39 -8.46
N ASN A 153 12.21 -2.03 -9.64
CA ASN A 153 12.88 -2.13 -10.93
C ASN A 153 13.01 -3.55 -11.48
N TYR A 154 12.28 -3.81 -12.54
CA TYR A 154 12.38 -5.05 -13.32
C TYR A 154 13.71 -5.16 -14.07
N ASP A 155 14.13 -6.38 -14.34
CA ASP A 155 15.31 -6.71 -15.14
C ASP A 155 14.95 -7.48 -16.41
N TYR A 156 15.51 -7.04 -17.53
CA TYR A 156 15.27 -7.59 -18.87
C TYR A 156 16.53 -8.21 -19.47
N SER A 157 17.41 -8.77 -18.62
CA SER A 157 18.64 -9.44 -19.06
C SER A 157 18.39 -10.89 -19.47
N ASP A 158 19.39 -11.48 -20.14
CA ASP A 158 19.40 -12.90 -20.50
C ASP A 158 19.29 -13.81 -19.27
N LEU A 159 19.81 -13.38 -18.11
CA LEU A 159 19.64 -14.13 -16.85
C LEU A 159 18.18 -14.16 -16.40
N SER A 160 17.49 -13.03 -16.49
CA SER A 160 16.06 -12.97 -16.17
C SER A 160 15.24 -13.72 -17.20
N GLU A 161 15.62 -13.71 -18.49
CA GLU A 161 14.94 -14.49 -19.51
C GLU A 161 15.05 -16.00 -19.25
N ALA A 162 16.26 -16.48 -18.94
CA ALA A 162 16.47 -17.89 -18.58
C ALA A 162 15.68 -18.28 -17.30
N ALA A 163 15.68 -17.43 -16.28
CA ALA A 163 14.91 -17.66 -15.05
C ALA A 163 13.41 -17.63 -15.29
N PHE A 164 12.92 -16.75 -16.16
CA PHE A 164 11.51 -16.67 -16.55
C PHE A 164 11.04 -17.97 -17.24
N ARG A 165 11.84 -18.52 -18.15
CA ARG A 165 11.54 -19.83 -18.77
C ARG A 165 11.42 -20.94 -17.73
N VAL A 166 12.30 -20.97 -16.70
CA VAL A 166 12.20 -21.95 -15.61
C VAL A 166 10.89 -21.75 -14.84
N TRP A 167 10.58 -20.53 -14.45
CA TRP A 167 9.36 -20.17 -13.72
C TRP A 167 8.10 -20.56 -14.52
N LEU A 168 8.11 -20.33 -15.84
CA LEU A 168 7.00 -20.74 -16.72
C LEU A 168 6.85 -22.26 -16.81
N LYS A 169 7.96 -23.01 -16.86
CA LYS A 169 7.93 -24.47 -16.82
C LYS A 169 7.28 -24.99 -15.56
N ASP A 170 7.61 -24.41 -14.42
CA ASP A 170 7.04 -24.78 -13.12
C ASP A 170 5.54 -24.41 -13.04
N ARG A 171 5.15 -23.25 -13.59
CA ARG A 171 3.76 -22.78 -13.58
C ARG A 171 2.84 -23.59 -14.48
N TYR A 172 3.27 -23.90 -15.70
CA TYR A 172 2.41 -24.51 -16.73
C TYR A 172 2.66 -26.00 -16.99
N GLY A 173 3.81 -26.51 -16.62
CA GLY A 173 4.21 -27.90 -16.84
C GLY A 173 4.45 -28.28 -18.32
N SER A 174 3.75 -27.67 -19.28
CA SER A 174 3.92 -27.95 -20.71
C SER A 174 3.71 -26.70 -21.58
N LEU A 175 4.34 -26.69 -22.76
CA LEU A 175 4.12 -25.65 -23.77
C LEU A 175 2.68 -25.63 -24.29
N GLU A 176 2.01 -26.78 -24.34
CA GLU A 176 0.60 -26.84 -24.74
C GLU A 176 -0.29 -26.06 -23.76
N ALA A 177 -0.08 -26.24 -22.44
CA ALA A 177 -0.81 -25.52 -21.41
C ALA A 177 -0.51 -24.03 -21.46
N LEU A 178 0.77 -23.63 -21.61
CA LEU A 178 1.19 -22.24 -21.77
C LEU A 178 0.57 -21.60 -23.00
N ASN A 179 0.69 -22.24 -24.18
CA ASN A 179 0.13 -21.73 -25.42
C ASN A 179 -1.39 -21.52 -25.35
N LYS A 180 -2.08 -22.41 -24.63
CA LYS A 180 -3.52 -22.27 -24.37
C LYS A 180 -3.79 -21.08 -23.44
N ALA A 181 -3.07 -20.97 -22.33
CA ALA A 181 -3.24 -19.89 -21.34
C ALA A 181 -2.95 -18.50 -21.94
N TRP A 182 -1.99 -18.38 -22.81
CA TRP A 182 -1.64 -17.12 -23.46
C TRP A 182 -2.38 -16.86 -24.78
N ASN A 183 -3.22 -17.78 -25.25
CA ASN A 183 -3.88 -17.70 -26.55
C ASN A 183 -2.90 -17.40 -27.68
N THR A 184 -1.78 -18.11 -27.73
CA THR A 184 -0.67 -17.85 -28.66
C THR A 184 -1.00 -18.07 -30.15
N ARG A 185 -2.16 -18.61 -30.46
CA ARG A 185 -2.67 -18.68 -31.83
C ARG A 185 -3.00 -17.31 -32.41
N PHE A 186 -3.24 -16.32 -31.56
CA PHE A 186 -3.40 -14.93 -31.98
C PHE A 186 -2.09 -14.44 -32.61
N TRP A 187 -2.12 -13.88 -33.79
CA TRP A 187 -0.99 -13.42 -34.56
C TRP A 187 0.15 -14.45 -34.79
N GLY A 188 -0.12 -15.74 -34.58
CA GLY A 188 0.86 -16.80 -34.84
C GLY A 188 2.03 -16.88 -33.83
N HIS A 189 1.78 -16.54 -32.55
CA HIS A 189 2.79 -16.56 -31.49
C HIS A 189 2.97 -17.93 -30.84
N THR A 190 2.50 -19.03 -31.43
CA THR A 190 2.59 -20.36 -30.84
C THR A 190 4.04 -20.80 -30.67
N PHE A 191 4.42 -21.15 -29.46
CA PHE A 191 5.75 -21.65 -29.11
C PHE A 191 5.80 -23.18 -29.22
N TYR A 192 6.89 -23.69 -29.79
CA TYR A 192 7.18 -25.12 -29.94
C TYR A 192 8.41 -25.56 -29.14
N ASP A 193 9.23 -24.61 -28.67
CA ASP A 193 10.33 -24.82 -27.74
C ASP A 193 10.30 -23.74 -26.67
N TRP A 194 10.70 -24.09 -25.45
CA TRP A 194 10.82 -23.14 -24.34
C TRP A 194 11.85 -22.03 -24.63
N GLU A 195 12.90 -22.36 -25.38
CA GLU A 195 13.95 -21.42 -25.74
C GLU A 195 13.51 -20.34 -26.75
N GLU A 196 12.34 -20.50 -27.39
CA GLU A 196 11.74 -19.50 -28.26
C GLU A 196 11.10 -18.34 -27.47
N ILE A 197 10.83 -18.53 -26.16
CA ILE A 197 10.20 -17.52 -25.33
C ILE A 197 11.24 -16.45 -24.96
N VAL A 198 10.95 -15.19 -25.31
CA VAL A 198 11.74 -14.01 -24.95
C VAL A 198 10.97 -13.12 -23.99
N LEU A 199 11.69 -12.25 -23.26
CA LEU A 199 11.04 -11.30 -22.35
C LEU A 199 10.22 -10.25 -23.13
N PRO A 200 9.03 -9.85 -22.63
CA PRO A 200 8.27 -8.76 -23.22
C PRO A 200 8.95 -7.43 -22.92
N SER A 201 9.54 -6.80 -23.93
CA SER A 201 10.28 -5.55 -23.84
C SER A 201 10.09 -4.71 -25.10
N GLU A 202 10.61 -3.48 -25.14
CA GLU A 202 10.63 -2.68 -26.37
C GLU A 202 11.37 -3.34 -27.54
N LEU A 203 12.15 -4.39 -27.30
CA LEU A 203 12.85 -5.13 -28.35
C LEU A 203 11.98 -6.23 -28.98
N SER A 204 11.01 -6.75 -28.24
CA SER A 204 10.13 -7.84 -28.72
C SER A 204 8.80 -7.34 -29.27
N GLU A 205 8.36 -6.16 -28.84
CA GLU A 205 7.14 -5.52 -29.37
C GLU A 205 7.25 -3.98 -29.27
N GLU A 206 6.46 -3.29 -30.09
CA GLU A 206 6.32 -1.83 -29.99
C GLU A 206 5.45 -1.50 -28.77
N TRP A 207 6.09 -1.13 -27.68
CA TRP A 207 5.44 -0.86 -26.42
C TRP A 207 5.54 0.62 -26.03
N ASP A 208 4.40 1.22 -25.70
CA ASP A 208 4.31 2.62 -25.26
C ASP A 208 4.37 2.82 -23.73
N GLY A 209 4.87 1.80 -23.02
CA GLY A 209 5.08 1.83 -21.57
C GLY A 209 4.18 0.90 -20.77
N ASN A 210 2.87 0.92 -20.93
CA ASN A 210 1.97 0.07 -20.13
C ASN A 210 1.16 -0.93 -20.96
N ARG A 211 0.76 -0.56 -22.18
CA ARG A 211 -0.02 -1.45 -23.05
C ARG A 211 0.86 -2.45 -23.76
N THR A 212 0.32 -3.64 -23.98
CA THR A 212 0.99 -4.71 -24.71
C THR A 212 0.06 -5.32 -25.76
N ASN A 213 0.65 -5.89 -26.81
CA ASN A 213 -0.08 -6.72 -27.76
C ASN A 213 -0.22 -8.18 -27.28
N PHE A 214 0.49 -8.57 -26.20
CA PHE A 214 0.60 -9.94 -25.69
C PHE A 214 0.38 -9.99 -24.19
N GLN A 215 -0.89 -9.87 -23.77
CA GLN A 215 -1.27 -9.77 -22.37
C GLN A 215 -0.75 -10.94 -21.53
N GLY A 216 -0.92 -12.18 -21.99
CA GLY A 216 -0.53 -13.36 -21.22
C GLY A 216 0.94 -13.37 -20.80
N ILE A 217 1.86 -13.18 -21.73
CA ILE A 217 3.30 -13.16 -21.41
C ILE A 217 3.67 -11.94 -20.56
N SER A 218 3.07 -10.78 -20.83
CA SER A 218 3.37 -9.55 -20.11
C SER A 218 2.86 -9.59 -18.68
N LEU A 219 1.68 -10.16 -18.44
CA LEU A 219 1.14 -10.37 -17.10
C LEU A 219 1.99 -11.38 -16.31
N ASP A 220 2.37 -12.49 -16.92
CA ASP A 220 3.23 -13.48 -16.27
C ASP A 220 4.65 -12.94 -16.02
N PHE A 221 5.14 -12.05 -16.86
CA PHE A 221 6.41 -11.38 -16.61
C PHE A 221 6.35 -10.47 -15.37
N ARG A 222 5.26 -9.74 -15.16
CA ARG A 222 5.04 -8.94 -13.94
C ARG A 222 4.98 -9.84 -12.69
N ARG A 223 4.24 -10.96 -12.76
CA ARG A 223 4.20 -11.98 -11.70
C ARG A 223 5.58 -12.52 -11.38
N PHE A 224 6.31 -12.91 -12.43
CA PHE A 224 7.69 -13.43 -12.31
C PHE A 224 8.63 -12.41 -11.68
N MET A 225 8.58 -11.15 -12.11
CA MET A 225 9.49 -10.12 -11.57
C MET A 225 9.16 -9.79 -10.11
N SER A 226 7.88 -9.70 -9.74
CA SER A 226 7.47 -9.56 -8.34
C SER A 226 7.98 -10.74 -7.50
N HIS A 227 7.85 -11.98 -8.01
CA HIS A 227 8.39 -13.19 -7.38
C HIS A 227 9.93 -13.17 -7.30
N SER A 228 10.65 -12.76 -8.35
CA SER A 228 12.11 -12.72 -8.35
C SER A 228 12.68 -11.74 -7.33
N LEU A 229 12.05 -10.58 -7.16
CA LEU A 229 12.41 -9.61 -6.15
C LEU A 229 12.06 -10.12 -4.74
N LEU A 230 10.92 -10.80 -4.57
CA LEU A 230 10.55 -11.46 -3.32
C LEU A 230 11.58 -12.54 -2.92
N GLU A 231 12.09 -13.31 -3.88
CA GLU A 231 13.14 -14.28 -3.61
C GLU A 231 14.43 -13.62 -3.11
N CYS A 232 14.77 -12.39 -3.57
CA CYS A 232 15.88 -11.63 -3.00
C CYS A 232 15.62 -11.26 -1.53
N TYR A 233 14.40 -10.82 -1.18
CA TYR A 233 14.02 -10.60 0.20
C TYR A 233 14.12 -11.87 1.05
N LYS A 234 13.59 -12.99 0.56
CA LYS A 234 13.54 -14.27 1.29
C LYS A 234 14.92 -14.81 1.60
N ILE A 235 15.86 -14.83 0.64
CA ILE A 235 17.21 -15.35 0.88
C ILE A 235 17.98 -14.56 1.94
N GLU A 236 17.76 -13.25 2.02
CA GLU A 236 18.36 -12.42 3.06
C GLU A 236 17.64 -12.64 4.41
N SER A 237 16.32 -12.67 4.41
CA SER A 237 15.51 -12.95 5.61
C SER A 237 15.84 -14.32 6.19
N ASP A 238 15.95 -15.36 5.38
CA ASP A 238 16.33 -16.71 5.82
C ASP A 238 17.73 -16.73 6.44
N ALA A 239 18.70 -16.07 5.80
CA ALA A 239 20.06 -15.96 6.34
C ALA A 239 20.09 -15.19 7.68
N ILE A 240 19.23 -14.20 7.87
CA ILE A 240 19.05 -13.51 9.15
C ILE A 240 18.45 -14.45 10.18
N LYS A 241 17.39 -15.17 9.82
CA LYS A 241 16.63 -16.04 10.74
C LYS A 241 17.45 -17.25 11.24
N GLU A 242 18.45 -17.69 10.50
CA GLU A 242 19.42 -18.70 10.98
C GLU A 242 20.12 -18.29 12.27
N HIS A 243 20.37 -17.00 12.47
CA HIS A 243 21.11 -16.46 13.62
C HIS A 243 20.23 -15.66 14.58
N SER A 244 19.17 -15.06 14.10
CA SER A 244 18.32 -14.07 14.80
C SER A 244 16.82 -14.41 14.68
N PRO A 245 16.38 -15.63 15.05
CA PRO A 245 15.03 -16.12 14.75
C PRO A 245 13.91 -15.33 15.42
N ASN A 246 14.20 -14.69 16.56
CA ASN A 246 13.21 -13.98 17.37
C ASN A 246 13.16 -12.47 17.12
N VAL A 247 14.03 -11.93 16.28
CA VAL A 247 13.99 -10.51 15.90
C VAL A 247 13.17 -10.38 14.62
N PRO A 248 12.15 -9.50 14.57
CA PRO A 248 11.32 -9.35 13.39
C PRO A 248 12.11 -8.84 12.20
N VAL A 249 11.76 -9.35 11.01
CA VAL A 249 12.33 -8.98 9.71
C VAL A 249 11.27 -8.32 8.86
N THR A 250 11.59 -7.18 8.28
CA THR A 250 10.73 -6.41 7.38
C THR A 250 11.51 -5.84 6.20
N THR A 251 10.82 -5.26 5.25
CA THR A 251 11.31 -4.33 4.24
C THR A 251 10.23 -3.27 3.98
N ASN A 252 10.63 -2.05 3.65
CA ASN A 252 9.69 -0.95 3.44
C ASN A 252 9.00 -1.05 2.07
N LEU A 253 7.68 -0.93 2.09
CA LEU A 253 6.80 -0.94 0.93
C LEU A 253 6.45 0.51 0.53
N MET A 254 5.95 0.71 -0.69
CA MET A 254 5.69 2.02 -1.26
C MET A 254 4.19 2.27 -1.58
N GLY A 255 3.29 1.84 -0.70
CA GLY A 255 1.85 2.06 -0.86
C GLY A 255 1.27 1.30 -2.07
N PHE A 256 0.62 2.01 -2.96
CA PHE A 256 0.05 1.46 -4.21
C PHE A 256 1.10 1.28 -5.32
N TYR A 257 2.33 0.89 -4.99
CA TYR A 257 3.39 0.67 -5.96
C TYR A 257 3.01 -0.41 -6.98
N ASP A 258 3.19 -0.11 -8.28
CA ASP A 258 2.62 -0.94 -9.34
C ASP A 258 3.40 -2.24 -9.61
N GLU A 259 4.70 -2.29 -9.33
CA GLU A 259 5.55 -3.39 -9.80
C GLU A 259 5.45 -4.67 -8.95
N LEU A 260 4.99 -4.60 -7.70
CA LEU A 260 5.06 -5.69 -6.73
C LEU A 260 3.69 -6.03 -6.13
N ASP A 261 3.34 -7.31 -6.10
CA ASP A 261 2.14 -7.79 -5.40
C ASP A 261 2.42 -7.90 -3.90
N TYR A 262 2.05 -6.87 -3.17
CA TYR A 262 2.30 -6.82 -1.73
C TYR A 262 1.44 -7.78 -0.90
N PHE A 263 0.31 -8.28 -1.40
CA PHE A 263 -0.41 -9.36 -0.70
C PHE A 263 0.42 -10.65 -0.69
N GLU A 264 1.12 -10.96 -1.78
CA GLU A 264 2.04 -12.10 -1.81
C GLU A 264 3.28 -11.86 -0.92
N TRP A 265 3.87 -10.67 -1.00
CA TRP A 265 5.04 -10.29 -0.19
C TRP A 265 4.76 -10.38 1.32
N ALA A 266 3.59 -9.91 1.75
CA ALA A 266 3.19 -9.88 3.16
C ALA A 266 3.17 -11.26 3.82
N LYS A 267 2.95 -12.32 3.06
CA LYS A 267 2.98 -13.71 3.57
C LYS A 267 4.35 -14.09 4.12
N HIS A 268 5.41 -13.45 3.65
CA HIS A 268 6.82 -13.74 3.99
C HIS A 268 7.46 -12.71 4.94
N MET A 269 6.77 -11.63 5.28
CA MET A 269 7.26 -10.59 6.19
C MET A 269 6.73 -10.83 7.62
N ASP A 270 7.55 -10.59 8.65
CA ASP A 270 7.07 -10.69 10.04
C ASP A 270 6.13 -9.53 10.39
N VAL A 271 6.46 -8.33 9.91
CA VAL A 271 5.66 -7.12 10.06
C VAL A 271 5.72 -6.30 8.78
N ILE A 272 4.59 -5.70 8.41
CA ILE A 272 4.54 -4.76 7.28
C ILE A 272 5.18 -3.45 7.71
N SER A 273 6.04 -2.90 6.86
CA SER A 273 6.53 -1.53 6.96
C SER A 273 6.39 -0.80 5.63
N TRP A 274 6.19 0.52 5.66
CA TRP A 274 6.02 1.28 4.45
C TRP A 274 6.37 2.76 4.57
N ASP A 275 6.53 3.42 3.43
CA ASP A 275 6.98 4.78 3.28
C ASP A 275 5.86 5.65 2.76
N ASN A 276 5.52 6.70 3.52
CA ASN A 276 4.40 7.59 3.24
C ASN A 276 4.87 9.02 2.95
N TYR A 277 4.85 9.39 1.68
CA TYR A 277 5.31 10.69 1.22
C TYR A 277 4.26 11.47 0.42
N PRO A 278 3.07 11.75 0.99
CA PRO A 278 2.06 12.53 0.29
C PRO A 278 2.55 13.96 0.05
N SER A 279 2.15 14.55 -1.09
CA SER A 279 2.25 15.99 -1.32
C SER A 279 1.15 16.74 -0.55
N LEU A 280 1.25 18.05 -0.44
CA LEU A 280 0.25 18.85 0.31
C LEU A 280 -1.12 18.88 -0.35
N ASP A 281 -1.22 18.54 -1.62
CA ASP A 281 -2.43 18.45 -2.43
C ASP A 281 -2.95 17.02 -2.61
N THR A 282 -2.26 16.02 -2.06
CA THR A 282 -2.77 14.65 -2.02
C THR A 282 -4.05 14.63 -1.15
N PRO A 283 -5.17 14.07 -1.67
CA PRO A 283 -6.36 13.91 -0.86
C PRO A 283 -6.10 13.16 0.45
N VAL A 284 -6.55 13.69 1.57
CA VAL A 284 -6.33 13.07 2.88
C VAL A 284 -6.88 11.65 2.94
N SER A 285 -8.04 11.42 2.31
CA SER A 285 -8.66 10.10 2.20
C SER A 285 -7.82 9.10 1.38
N PHE A 286 -7.03 9.58 0.39
CA PHE A 286 -6.13 8.71 -0.36
C PHE A 286 -4.97 8.21 0.53
N THR A 287 -4.40 9.08 1.35
CA THR A 287 -3.39 8.69 2.36
C THR A 287 -3.99 7.73 3.39
N ALA A 288 -5.21 7.99 3.84
CA ALA A 288 -5.95 7.10 4.72
C ALA A 288 -6.14 5.70 4.11
N MET A 289 -6.56 5.64 2.84
CA MET A 289 -6.71 4.39 2.08
C MET A 289 -5.37 3.63 1.96
N ALA A 290 -4.25 4.33 1.75
CA ALA A 290 -2.94 3.70 1.68
C ALA A 290 -2.51 3.08 3.03
N HIS A 291 -2.75 3.76 4.16
CA HIS A 291 -2.52 3.19 5.49
C HIS A 291 -3.41 1.96 5.72
N ASP A 292 -4.67 2.02 5.34
CA ASP A 292 -5.61 0.90 5.48
C ASP A 292 -5.21 -0.29 4.60
N LEU A 293 -4.64 -0.04 3.40
CA LEU A 293 -4.07 -1.10 2.58
C LEU A 293 -2.90 -1.79 3.31
N MET A 294 -1.96 -1.03 3.87
CA MET A 294 -0.82 -1.62 4.59
C MET A 294 -1.27 -2.47 5.78
N ARG A 295 -2.26 -2.01 6.54
CA ARG A 295 -2.89 -2.81 7.60
C ARG A 295 -3.56 -4.06 7.03
N GLY A 296 -4.26 -3.95 5.91
CA GLY A 296 -4.99 -5.04 5.27
C GLY A 296 -4.11 -6.16 4.74
N LEU A 297 -2.87 -5.88 4.33
CA LEU A 297 -1.93 -6.89 3.79
C LEU A 297 -1.70 -8.08 4.74
N LYS A 298 -1.82 -7.89 6.05
CA LYS A 298 -1.65 -8.95 7.07
C LYS A 298 -2.85 -9.04 8.02
N ASN A 299 -4.06 -9.13 7.47
CA ASN A 299 -5.27 -9.41 8.25
C ASN A 299 -5.49 -8.42 9.41
N GLY A 300 -5.21 -7.15 9.21
CA GLY A 300 -5.36 -6.11 10.22
C GLY A 300 -4.25 -6.08 11.27
N GLN A 301 -3.12 -6.76 11.05
CA GLN A 301 -1.94 -6.61 11.92
C GLN A 301 -1.46 -5.16 11.88
N PRO A 302 -1.12 -4.54 13.03
CA PRO A 302 -0.47 -3.24 13.04
C PRO A 302 0.81 -3.24 12.21
N PHE A 303 1.05 -2.12 11.51
CA PHE A 303 2.19 -1.95 10.62
C PHE A 303 3.20 -0.92 11.16
N MET A 304 4.37 -0.85 10.54
CA MET A 304 5.37 0.18 10.78
C MET A 304 5.23 1.29 9.74
N LEU A 305 5.02 2.54 10.18
CA LEU A 305 5.36 3.68 9.34
C LEU A 305 6.87 3.83 9.39
N MET A 306 7.54 3.35 8.33
CA MET A 306 9.00 3.26 8.28
C MET A 306 9.65 4.56 7.89
N GLU A 307 9.03 5.26 6.95
CA GLU A 307 9.50 6.54 6.46
C GLU A 307 8.34 7.52 6.26
N GLN A 308 8.56 8.74 6.63
CA GLN A 308 7.86 9.94 6.21
C GLN A 308 8.80 11.13 6.37
N THR A 309 8.54 12.25 5.73
CA THR A 309 9.37 13.45 5.96
C THR A 309 8.81 14.31 7.09
N PRO A 310 9.65 14.86 7.97
CA PRO A 310 9.19 15.83 8.96
C PRO A 310 8.87 17.21 8.34
N SER A 311 9.35 17.50 7.12
CA SER A 311 9.09 18.76 6.40
C SER A 311 8.87 18.48 4.91
N GLN A 312 9.73 18.98 4.01
CA GLN A 312 9.62 18.79 2.55
C GLN A 312 10.32 17.51 2.08
N GLN A 313 9.81 16.93 1.01
CA GLN A 313 10.54 15.95 0.19
C GLN A 313 11.55 16.69 -0.71
N ASN A 314 12.31 15.96 -1.55
CA ASN A 314 13.23 16.53 -2.52
C ASN A 314 13.03 16.05 -3.97
N TRP A 315 12.06 15.18 -4.20
CA TRP A 315 11.78 14.60 -5.53
C TRP A 315 10.41 14.97 -6.10
N GLN A 316 9.62 15.74 -5.37
CA GLN A 316 8.35 16.28 -5.87
C GLN A 316 8.61 17.38 -6.90
N PRO A 317 7.71 17.62 -7.86
CA PRO A 317 7.79 18.78 -8.74
C PRO A 317 7.89 20.11 -7.97
N TYR A 318 7.24 20.18 -6.81
CA TYR A 318 7.29 21.29 -5.86
C TYR A 318 7.48 20.76 -4.44
N ASN A 319 8.65 20.96 -3.85
CA ASN A 319 8.99 20.47 -2.52
C ASN A 319 8.52 21.45 -1.44
N SER A 320 7.20 21.58 -1.29
CA SER A 320 6.57 22.49 -0.34
C SER A 320 6.81 22.07 1.10
N LEU A 321 7.07 23.03 1.98
CA LEU A 321 7.18 22.79 3.41
C LEU A 321 5.83 22.35 3.98
N LYS A 322 5.82 21.35 4.84
CA LYS A 322 4.66 21.07 5.69
C LYS A 322 4.38 22.29 6.59
N ARG A 323 3.15 22.73 6.60
CA ARG A 323 2.71 23.84 7.49
C ARG A 323 2.75 23.39 8.95
N PRO A 324 2.89 24.31 9.91
CA PRO A 324 2.87 23.97 11.34
C PRO A 324 1.68 23.06 11.70
N GLY A 325 1.94 21.98 12.44
CA GLY A 325 0.95 20.98 12.85
C GLY A 325 0.68 19.86 11.84
N VAL A 326 0.99 20.04 10.54
CA VAL A 326 0.69 19.01 9.51
C VAL A 326 1.49 17.74 9.72
N MET A 327 2.78 17.84 10.07
CA MET A 327 3.61 16.66 10.34
C MET A 327 3.06 15.83 11.50
N ARG A 328 2.68 16.49 12.60
CA ARG A 328 2.06 15.85 13.76
C ARG A 328 0.72 15.18 13.39
N LEU A 329 -0.14 15.90 12.67
CA LEU A 329 -1.44 15.41 12.23
C LEU A 329 -1.32 14.14 11.37
N TRP A 330 -0.43 14.13 10.37
CA TRP A 330 -0.20 12.98 9.50
C TRP A 330 0.45 11.79 10.22
N SER A 331 1.32 12.06 11.21
CA SER A 331 1.85 11.01 12.08
C SER A 331 0.74 10.33 12.88
N TYR A 332 -0.19 11.11 13.43
CA TYR A 332 -1.34 10.55 14.13
C TYR A 332 -2.36 9.89 13.21
N GLN A 333 -2.47 10.31 11.94
CA GLN A 333 -3.28 9.60 10.96
C GLN A 333 -2.75 8.17 10.76
N ALA A 334 -1.44 7.99 10.61
CA ALA A 334 -0.84 6.67 10.52
C ALA A 334 -1.12 5.83 11.78
N VAL A 335 -0.92 6.41 12.98
CA VAL A 335 -1.20 5.74 14.26
C VAL A 335 -2.68 5.36 14.37
N ALA A 336 -3.59 6.28 14.05
CA ALA A 336 -5.04 6.02 14.06
C ALA A 336 -5.39 4.83 13.18
N ARG A 337 -4.76 4.72 11.99
CA ARG A 337 -5.04 3.67 11.01
C ARG A 337 -4.23 2.40 11.21
N GLY A 338 -3.46 2.28 12.30
CA GLY A 338 -2.86 1.02 12.71
C GLY A 338 -1.34 1.00 12.76
N ALA A 339 -0.64 2.12 12.59
CA ALA A 339 0.80 2.16 12.77
C ALA A 339 1.16 2.04 14.25
N ASP A 340 2.12 1.16 14.58
CA ASP A 340 2.77 1.06 15.87
C ASP A 340 4.18 1.71 15.87
N THR A 341 4.50 2.45 14.80
CA THR A 341 5.71 3.30 14.71
C THR A 341 5.44 4.62 14.00
N VAL A 342 6.28 5.61 14.29
CA VAL A 342 6.39 6.87 13.53
C VAL A 342 7.87 7.11 13.30
N LEU A 343 8.36 6.73 12.12
CA LEU A 343 9.76 6.87 11.76
C LEU A 343 9.89 7.84 10.57
N PHE A 344 10.98 8.59 10.54
CA PHE A 344 11.23 9.62 9.54
C PHE A 344 12.41 9.26 8.63
N PHE A 345 12.31 9.55 7.38
CA PHE A 345 13.46 9.87 6.56
C PHE A 345 13.61 11.41 6.55
N GLN A 346 14.61 11.98 7.28
CA GLN A 346 15.65 11.32 8.05
C GLN A 346 15.92 12.04 9.39
N LEU A 347 16.72 11.45 10.26
CA LEU A 347 17.04 12.07 11.56
C LEU A 347 17.97 13.26 11.41
N ARG A 348 19.05 13.18 10.62
CA ARG A 348 19.92 14.31 10.28
C ARG A 348 19.95 14.51 8.78
N ARG A 349 19.79 15.77 8.34
CA ARG A 349 19.75 16.15 6.94
C ARG A 349 21.08 15.87 6.24
N SER A 350 21.03 15.18 5.08
CA SER A 350 22.21 14.80 4.30
C SER A 350 23.06 16.01 3.88
N ILE A 351 24.38 15.85 3.95
CA ILE A 351 25.32 16.93 3.62
C ILE A 351 25.48 17.15 2.11
N GLY A 352 25.15 16.13 1.32
CA GLY A 352 25.37 16.14 -0.12
C GLY A 352 24.45 15.22 -0.90
N ALA A 353 24.84 14.93 -2.14
CA ALA A 353 24.11 14.10 -3.08
C ALA A 353 22.68 14.58 -3.41
N CYS A 354 21.86 13.68 -3.97
CA CYS A 354 20.53 14.05 -4.45
C CYS A 354 19.54 14.39 -3.33
N GLU A 355 19.75 13.87 -2.11
CA GLU A 355 18.84 14.05 -0.98
C GLU A 355 19.23 15.15 0.00
N LYS A 356 20.21 16.00 -0.34
CA LYS A 356 20.63 17.12 0.51
C LYS A 356 19.52 18.14 0.84
N TYR A 357 18.46 18.19 0.03
CA TYR A 357 17.30 19.05 0.27
C TYR A 357 16.13 18.35 0.96
N HIS A 358 16.24 17.04 1.20
CA HIS A 358 15.21 16.31 1.92
C HIS A 358 15.14 16.77 3.37
N GLY A 359 13.92 17.02 3.89
CA GLY A 359 13.71 17.47 5.27
C GLY A 359 14.20 16.43 6.29
N ALA A 360 14.59 16.89 7.45
CA ALA A 360 15.08 16.05 8.53
C ALA A 360 14.66 16.58 9.90
N VAL A 361 14.71 15.73 10.91
CA VAL A 361 14.51 16.16 12.30
C VAL A 361 15.56 17.19 12.69
N ILE A 362 16.83 16.92 12.36
CA ILE A 362 17.96 17.83 12.55
C ILE A 362 18.35 18.43 11.20
N GLU A 363 18.04 19.70 11.04
CA GLU A 363 18.31 20.48 9.82
C GLU A 363 19.81 20.83 9.65
N HIS A 364 20.24 21.30 8.49
CA HIS A 364 21.65 21.68 8.22
C HIS A 364 22.24 22.66 9.23
N VAL A 365 21.41 23.51 9.87
CA VAL A 365 21.86 24.42 10.92
C VAL A 365 22.38 23.69 12.17
N GLY A 366 21.96 22.46 12.40
CA GLY A 366 22.55 21.54 13.36
C GLY A 366 22.22 21.80 14.83
N HIS A 367 21.12 22.49 15.16
CA HIS A 367 20.70 22.76 16.53
C HIS A 367 19.17 22.65 16.71
N GLU A 368 18.71 22.59 17.95
CA GLU A 368 17.32 22.35 18.34
C GLU A 368 16.36 23.53 18.14
N HIS A 369 16.83 24.71 17.74
CA HIS A 369 16.01 25.93 17.68
C HIS A 369 15.21 26.09 16.37
N THR A 370 15.15 25.04 15.54
CA THR A 370 14.33 25.05 14.35
C THR A 370 12.86 24.73 14.67
N ARG A 371 11.93 25.20 13.83
CA ARG A 371 10.51 24.84 13.97
C ARG A 371 10.31 23.34 13.89
N VAL A 372 10.92 22.69 12.87
CA VAL A 372 10.77 21.26 12.63
C VAL A 372 11.23 20.45 13.82
N PHE A 373 12.40 20.76 14.39
CA PHE A 373 12.90 20.03 15.56
C PHE A 373 11.95 20.15 16.76
N ARG A 374 11.43 21.34 17.03
CA ARG A 374 10.48 21.54 18.16
C ARG A 374 9.20 20.73 17.96
N GLU A 375 8.61 20.76 16.75
CA GLU A 375 7.43 19.95 16.43
C GLU A 375 7.71 18.45 16.58
N CYS A 376 8.88 17.97 16.13
CA CYS A 376 9.29 16.58 16.30
C CYS A 376 9.48 16.22 17.79
N ALA A 377 10.10 17.09 18.58
CA ALA A 377 10.30 16.86 20.01
C ALA A 377 8.98 16.82 20.79
N GLU A 378 8.02 17.67 20.42
CA GLU A 378 6.66 17.64 21.01
C GLU A 378 5.95 16.31 20.67
N LEU A 379 6.00 15.87 19.41
CA LEU A 379 5.42 14.60 19.00
C LEU A 379 6.06 13.41 19.74
N GLY A 380 7.41 13.39 19.84
CA GLY A 380 8.12 12.33 20.56
C GLY A 380 7.71 12.25 22.03
N LYS A 381 7.50 13.39 22.68
CA LYS A 381 6.99 13.46 24.04
C LYS A 381 5.57 12.92 24.17
N GLU A 382 4.67 13.30 23.27
CA GLU A 382 3.27 12.81 23.25
C GLU A 382 3.21 11.29 23.05
N LEU A 383 3.93 10.75 22.05
CA LEU A 383 3.99 9.31 21.80
C LEU A 383 4.59 8.54 22.99
N GLY A 384 5.59 9.13 23.65
CA GLY A 384 6.14 8.58 24.90
C GLY A 384 5.13 8.52 26.04
N GLN A 385 4.23 9.48 26.15
CA GLN A 385 3.16 9.50 27.17
C GLN A 385 2.07 8.45 26.89
N LEU A 386 1.79 8.14 25.62
CA LEU A 386 0.82 7.10 25.26
C LEU A 386 1.30 5.69 25.65
N GLY A 387 2.62 5.48 25.77
CA GLY A 387 3.20 4.20 26.19
C GLY A 387 2.75 3.04 25.31
N ASP A 388 2.24 1.97 25.93
CA ASP A 388 1.77 0.73 25.28
C ASP A 388 0.26 0.69 25.03
N GLN A 389 -0.47 1.76 25.37
CA GLN A 389 -1.93 1.75 25.37
C GLN A 389 -2.53 1.41 24.02
N LEU A 390 -1.93 1.90 22.94
CA LEU A 390 -2.43 1.73 21.56
C LEU A 390 -1.83 0.54 20.82
N LEU A 391 -0.77 -0.08 21.37
CA LEU A 391 -0.11 -1.20 20.70
C LEU A 391 -1.07 -2.38 20.49
N ASP A 392 -1.00 -2.98 19.30
CA ASP A 392 -1.86 -4.09 18.87
C ASP A 392 -3.37 -3.79 18.84
N ALA A 393 -3.80 -2.55 19.04
CA ALA A 393 -5.19 -2.19 18.86
C ALA A 393 -5.58 -2.35 17.36
N ARG A 394 -6.77 -2.90 17.10
CA ARG A 394 -7.23 -3.34 15.78
C ARG A 394 -8.42 -2.52 15.28
N SER A 395 -8.56 -2.42 13.95
CA SER A 395 -9.78 -1.94 13.31
C SER A 395 -10.95 -2.89 13.57
N ALA A 396 -12.16 -2.33 13.66
CA ALA A 396 -13.41 -3.07 13.75
C ALA A 396 -14.33 -2.81 12.56
N ALA A 397 -13.78 -2.40 11.42
CA ALA A 397 -14.52 -2.08 10.20
C ALA A 397 -15.45 -3.20 9.76
N LYS A 398 -16.63 -2.84 9.29
CA LYS A 398 -17.66 -3.75 8.78
C LYS A 398 -17.76 -3.71 7.25
N VAL A 399 -17.01 -2.84 6.61
CA VAL A 399 -16.90 -2.70 5.17
C VAL A 399 -15.51 -3.11 4.72
N GLY A 400 -15.43 -4.00 3.72
CA GLY A 400 -14.18 -4.37 3.06
C GLY A 400 -14.18 -3.85 1.62
N ILE A 401 -13.06 -3.26 1.18
CA ILE A 401 -12.87 -2.84 -0.21
C ILE A 401 -11.72 -3.65 -0.80
N ILE A 402 -12.01 -4.37 -1.89
CA ILE A 402 -11.04 -5.25 -2.54
C ILE A 402 -10.09 -4.44 -3.41
N TYR A 403 -8.80 -4.73 -3.25
CA TYR A 403 -7.71 -4.35 -4.15
C TYR A 403 -6.94 -5.59 -4.60
N ASP A 404 -6.57 -5.67 -5.88
CA ASP A 404 -5.80 -6.78 -6.44
C ASP A 404 -4.75 -6.25 -7.43
N TRP A 405 -3.46 -6.55 -7.19
CA TRP A 405 -2.36 -6.13 -8.06
C TRP A 405 -2.45 -6.75 -9.45
N GLU A 406 -2.80 -8.02 -9.55
CA GLU A 406 -2.91 -8.69 -10.85
C GLU A 406 -4.07 -8.13 -11.68
N ASN A 407 -5.18 -7.78 -11.04
CA ASN A 407 -6.29 -7.05 -11.66
C ASN A 407 -5.82 -5.71 -12.22
N ARG A 408 -5.07 -4.94 -11.42
CA ARG A 408 -4.47 -3.68 -11.86
C ARG A 408 -3.52 -3.87 -13.03
N TRP A 409 -2.64 -4.87 -12.97
CA TRP A 409 -1.71 -5.17 -14.05
C TRP A 409 -2.43 -5.51 -15.34
N ALA A 410 -3.45 -6.37 -15.29
CA ALA A 410 -4.22 -6.75 -16.46
C ALA A 410 -4.93 -5.54 -17.10
N ILE A 411 -5.54 -4.66 -16.29
CA ILE A 411 -6.14 -3.42 -16.79
C ILE A 411 -5.09 -2.52 -17.46
N ASN A 412 -3.94 -2.32 -16.82
CA ASN A 412 -2.88 -1.45 -17.34
C ASN A 412 -2.25 -1.99 -18.64
N LEU A 413 -2.11 -3.32 -18.75
CA LEU A 413 -1.55 -3.99 -19.92
C LEU A 413 -2.54 -4.04 -21.11
N SER A 414 -3.83 -3.90 -20.82
CA SER A 414 -4.87 -3.96 -21.85
C SER A 414 -4.88 -2.70 -22.73
N SER A 415 -5.22 -2.86 -23.98
CA SER A 415 -5.60 -1.73 -24.84
C SER A 415 -6.92 -1.10 -24.42
N GLY A 416 -7.66 -1.76 -23.56
CA GLY A 416 -8.83 -1.38 -22.78
C GLY A 416 -9.87 -0.53 -23.49
N PRO A 417 -11.05 -0.31 -22.92
CA PRO A 417 -12.01 0.58 -23.57
C PRO A 417 -11.60 2.07 -23.40
N SER A 418 -10.83 2.43 -22.38
CA SER A 418 -10.42 3.82 -22.15
C SER A 418 -9.02 3.93 -21.56
N VAL A 419 -8.23 4.87 -22.08
CA VAL A 419 -6.92 5.24 -21.50
C VAL A 419 -7.05 6.01 -20.17
N ALA A 420 -8.24 6.52 -19.88
CA ALA A 420 -8.52 7.28 -18.65
C ALA A 420 -8.93 6.39 -17.48
N LEU A 421 -9.09 5.08 -17.69
CA LEU A 421 -9.40 4.16 -16.61
C LEU A 421 -8.18 3.98 -15.69
N ASP A 422 -8.31 4.44 -14.46
CA ASP A 422 -7.32 4.25 -13.40
C ASP A 422 -7.96 3.46 -12.25
N TYR A 423 -7.52 2.21 -12.10
CA TYR A 423 -8.08 1.27 -11.12
C TYR A 423 -7.98 1.78 -9.68
N VAL A 424 -6.86 2.38 -9.30
CA VAL A 424 -6.67 2.90 -7.93
C VAL A 424 -7.59 4.09 -7.67
N ASN A 425 -7.75 4.98 -8.64
CA ASN A 425 -8.66 6.12 -8.52
C ASN A 425 -10.13 5.68 -8.44
N GLU A 426 -10.53 4.65 -9.18
CA GLU A 426 -11.91 4.14 -9.09
C GLU A 426 -12.18 3.51 -7.72
N ILE A 427 -11.24 2.79 -7.13
CA ILE A 427 -11.33 2.30 -5.75
C ILE A 427 -11.41 3.47 -4.76
N HIS A 428 -10.57 4.49 -4.95
CA HIS A 428 -10.54 5.66 -4.08
C HIS A 428 -11.88 6.40 -4.04
N LYS A 429 -12.64 6.46 -5.13
CA LYS A 429 -13.99 7.06 -5.13
C LYS A 429 -14.93 6.41 -4.10
N TYR A 430 -14.94 5.07 -4.02
CA TYR A 430 -15.74 4.32 -3.05
C TYR A 430 -15.21 4.50 -1.63
N TYR A 431 -13.88 4.45 -1.46
CA TYR A 431 -13.25 4.69 -0.17
C TYR A 431 -13.54 6.10 0.34
N ASP A 432 -13.36 7.13 -0.50
CA ASP A 432 -13.61 8.52 -0.14
C ASP A 432 -15.06 8.76 0.26
N ALA A 433 -16.02 8.16 -0.44
CA ALA A 433 -17.43 8.28 -0.11
C ALA A 433 -17.78 7.70 1.28
N LEU A 434 -17.10 6.65 1.75
CA LEU A 434 -17.22 6.14 3.12
C LEU A 434 -16.47 7.04 4.12
N TYR A 435 -15.25 7.43 3.78
CA TYR A 435 -14.40 8.31 4.57
C TYR A 435 -15.09 9.62 4.92
N GLN A 436 -15.71 10.29 3.94
CA GLN A 436 -16.46 11.55 4.13
C GLN A 436 -17.68 11.40 5.05
N GLN A 437 -18.14 10.20 5.29
CA GLN A 437 -19.24 9.87 6.17
C GLN A 437 -18.78 9.33 7.53
N ASN A 438 -17.49 9.32 7.81
CA ASN A 438 -16.90 8.74 9.03
C ASN A 438 -17.27 7.26 9.24
N ILE A 439 -17.34 6.51 8.13
CA ILE A 439 -17.54 5.05 8.09
C ILE A 439 -16.19 4.38 7.78
N GLU A 440 -15.78 3.48 8.65
CA GLU A 440 -14.53 2.76 8.48
C GLU A 440 -14.63 1.67 7.42
N ALA A 441 -13.56 1.52 6.65
CA ALA A 441 -13.37 0.41 5.72
C ALA A 441 -11.97 -0.19 5.85
N ASP A 442 -11.88 -1.51 5.66
CA ASP A 442 -10.59 -2.18 5.48
C ASP A 442 -10.31 -2.36 3.98
N MET A 443 -9.06 -2.18 3.57
CA MET A 443 -8.59 -2.57 2.24
C MET A 443 -8.16 -4.04 2.30
N ILE A 444 -8.70 -4.88 1.43
CA ILE A 444 -8.51 -6.34 1.50
C ILE A 444 -8.13 -6.94 0.13
N GLY A 445 -7.43 -8.06 0.15
CA GLY A 445 -7.14 -8.85 -1.05
C GLY A 445 -8.27 -9.82 -1.42
N VAL A 446 -8.22 -10.36 -2.64
CA VAL A 446 -9.20 -11.34 -3.13
C VAL A 446 -9.19 -12.66 -2.34
N GLU A 447 -8.09 -12.98 -1.65
CA GLU A 447 -7.98 -14.19 -0.82
C GLU A 447 -8.59 -14.05 0.58
N GLU A 448 -8.90 -12.80 1.02
CA GLU A 448 -9.41 -12.52 2.36
C GLU A 448 -10.74 -13.23 2.65
N ASN A 449 -11.00 -13.50 3.91
CA ASN A 449 -12.27 -14.03 4.38
C ASN A 449 -13.35 -12.95 4.38
N LEU A 450 -14.24 -12.97 3.40
CA LEU A 450 -15.31 -11.98 3.25
C LEU A 450 -16.33 -11.97 4.41
N PHE A 451 -16.48 -13.10 5.13
CA PHE A 451 -17.42 -13.21 6.25
C PHE A 451 -17.04 -12.36 7.50
N LYS A 452 -15.91 -11.68 7.47
CA LYS A 452 -15.58 -10.67 8.48
C LYS A 452 -16.39 -9.38 8.31
N TYR A 453 -16.96 -9.16 7.13
CA TYR A 453 -17.60 -7.92 6.71
C TYR A 453 -19.08 -8.12 6.49
N GLU A 454 -19.83 -7.02 6.63
CA GLU A 454 -21.26 -6.95 6.25
C GLU A 454 -21.42 -6.51 4.80
N ILE A 455 -20.50 -5.66 4.33
CA ILE A 455 -20.46 -5.11 2.98
C ILE A 455 -19.06 -5.34 2.40
N VAL A 456 -19.01 -5.87 1.17
CA VAL A 456 -17.77 -6.01 0.39
C VAL A 456 -17.94 -5.30 -0.94
N ILE A 457 -17.00 -4.42 -1.26
CA ILE A 457 -16.96 -3.60 -2.47
C ILE A 457 -15.75 -4.01 -3.31
N ALA A 458 -15.96 -4.36 -4.58
CA ALA A 458 -14.93 -4.75 -5.54
C ALA A 458 -15.05 -3.89 -6.81
N PRO A 459 -14.63 -2.61 -6.80
CA PRO A 459 -14.73 -1.75 -7.98
C PRO A 459 -13.87 -2.29 -9.13
N VAL A 460 -14.41 -2.24 -10.35
CA VAL A 460 -13.67 -2.62 -11.57
C VAL A 460 -12.95 -3.97 -11.41
N MET A 461 -13.69 -5.00 -11.00
CA MET A 461 -13.15 -6.36 -10.82
C MET A 461 -12.99 -7.05 -12.19
N TYR A 462 -12.12 -6.50 -13.03
CA TYR A 462 -11.87 -6.91 -14.42
C TYR A 462 -11.49 -8.39 -14.51
N MET A 463 -10.57 -8.82 -13.66
CA MET A 463 -10.09 -10.20 -13.58
C MET A 463 -10.79 -10.95 -12.43
N VAL A 464 -11.45 -12.05 -12.78
CA VAL A 464 -12.01 -12.99 -11.79
C VAL A 464 -11.09 -14.21 -11.69
N LYS A 465 -10.43 -14.36 -10.56
CA LYS A 465 -9.55 -15.49 -10.28
C LYS A 465 -10.36 -16.73 -9.86
N PRO A 466 -9.83 -17.95 -10.11
CA PRO A 466 -10.51 -19.20 -9.72
C PRO A 466 -10.93 -19.20 -8.23
N GLY A 467 -12.17 -19.59 -7.96
CA GLY A 467 -12.74 -19.66 -6.61
C GLY A 467 -13.25 -18.33 -6.05
N PHE A 468 -13.00 -17.19 -6.71
CA PHE A 468 -13.47 -15.90 -6.20
C PHE A 468 -15.00 -15.74 -6.36
N ALA A 469 -15.56 -16.13 -7.50
CA ALA A 469 -17.00 -16.05 -7.73
C ALA A 469 -17.78 -16.92 -6.73
N GLU A 470 -17.34 -18.15 -6.47
CA GLU A 470 -17.94 -19.05 -5.48
C GLU A 470 -17.85 -18.48 -4.05
N LYS A 471 -16.73 -17.82 -3.72
CA LYS A 471 -16.56 -17.13 -2.44
C LYS A 471 -17.57 -15.98 -2.29
N VAL A 472 -17.77 -15.17 -3.34
CA VAL A 472 -18.76 -14.10 -3.37
C VAL A 472 -20.19 -14.65 -3.26
N GLU A 473 -20.52 -15.70 -4.03
CA GLU A 473 -21.84 -16.37 -3.93
C GLU A 473 -22.12 -16.87 -2.52
N ALA A 474 -21.16 -17.55 -1.90
CA ALA A 474 -21.29 -18.03 -0.54
C ALA A 474 -21.51 -16.90 0.47
N PHE A 475 -20.76 -15.80 0.35
CA PHE A 475 -20.88 -14.61 1.18
C PHE A 475 -22.25 -13.95 1.04
N VAL A 476 -22.72 -13.71 -0.19
CA VAL A 476 -24.03 -13.10 -0.43
C VAL A 476 -25.16 -14.03 0.01
N LYS A 477 -25.06 -15.31 -0.30
CA LYS A 477 -26.07 -16.31 0.10
C LYS A 477 -26.26 -16.36 1.62
N ALA A 478 -25.22 -16.11 2.40
CA ALA A 478 -25.26 -16.07 3.86
C ALA A 478 -25.71 -14.73 4.46
N GLY A 479 -26.11 -13.76 3.62
CA GLY A 479 -26.64 -12.48 4.07
C GLY A 479 -25.71 -11.29 3.83
N GLY A 480 -24.49 -11.46 3.28
CA GLY A 480 -23.59 -10.38 2.93
C GLY A 480 -24.12 -9.48 1.82
N THR A 481 -23.62 -8.25 1.77
CA THR A 481 -23.86 -7.32 0.65
C THR A 481 -22.61 -7.19 -0.18
N PHE A 482 -22.68 -7.54 -1.46
CA PHE A 482 -21.58 -7.43 -2.42
C PHE A 482 -21.87 -6.33 -3.44
N ILE A 483 -20.89 -5.49 -3.74
CA ILE A 483 -20.96 -4.45 -4.75
C ILE A 483 -19.81 -4.62 -5.72
N THR A 484 -20.11 -4.63 -7.01
CA THR A 484 -19.09 -4.48 -8.06
C THR A 484 -19.57 -3.51 -9.12
N THR A 485 -18.71 -3.14 -10.04
CA THR A 485 -19.00 -2.05 -10.95
C THR A 485 -18.80 -2.45 -12.41
N TYR A 486 -19.06 -1.52 -13.30
CA TYR A 486 -18.73 -1.63 -14.70
C TYR A 486 -17.34 -2.25 -14.93
N PHE A 487 -17.14 -2.84 -16.10
CA PHE A 487 -15.89 -3.48 -16.51
C PHE A 487 -15.42 -4.59 -15.54
N SER A 488 -16.38 -5.30 -14.91
CA SER A 488 -16.09 -6.43 -14.02
C SER A 488 -16.37 -7.76 -14.69
N GLY A 489 -15.63 -8.81 -14.30
CA GLY A 489 -15.80 -10.17 -14.80
C GLY A 489 -15.53 -10.35 -16.30
N ILE A 490 -14.57 -9.58 -16.82
CA ILE A 490 -14.23 -9.62 -18.25
C ILE A 490 -13.30 -10.79 -18.55
N VAL A 491 -12.26 -11.00 -17.73
CA VAL A 491 -11.22 -12.00 -17.96
C VAL A 491 -11.00 -12.93 -16.79
N ASN A 492 -10.41 -14.08 -17.05
CA ASN A 492 -9.88 -15.01 -16.05
C ASN A 492 -8.44 -14.64 -15.63
N GLU A 493 -7.81 -15.47 -14.81
CA GLU A 493 -6.44 -15.30 -14.29
C GLU A 493 -5.34 -15.27 -15.35
N ASN A 494 -5.64 -15.66 -16.59
CA ASN A 494 -4.72 -15.62 -17.72
C ASN A 494 -4.98 -14.44 -18.67
N ASP A 495 -5.81 -13.49 -18.25
CA ASP A 495 -6.27 -12.36 -19.07
C ASP A 495 -7.01 -12.81 -20.35
N LEU A 496 -7.69 -13.94 -20.28
CA LEU A 496 -8.55 -14.43 -21.34
C LEU A 496 -10.01 -14.12 -21.03
N VAL A 497 -10.72 -13.59 -22.01
CA VAL A 497 -12.15 -13.28 -21.89
C VAL A 497 -12.95 -14.54 -21.54
N THR A 498 -13.81 -14.42 -20.54
CA THR A 498 -14.76 -15.47 -20.18
C THR A 498 -15.85 -15.61 -21.25
N VAL A 499 -15.85 -16.73 -21.96
CA VAL A 499 -16.80 -16.99 -23.03
C VAL A 499 -18.22 -17.16 -22.46
N GLY A 500 -19.19 -16.51 -23.06
CA GLY A 500 -20.59 -16.50 -22.61
C GLY A 500 -21.09 -15.13 -22.16
N GLY A 501 -20.19 -14.14 -22.15
CA GLY A 501 -20.49 -12.73 -21.85
C GLY A 501 -20.13 -12.33 -20.42
N TYR A 502 -20.13 -11.01 -20.21
CA TYR A 502 -19.79 -10.38 -18.94
C TYR A 502 -21.02 -10.34 -18.01
N PRO A 503 -20.85 -10.31 -16.71
CA PRO A 503 -19.61 -10.31 -15.91
C PRO A 503 -19.06 -11.72 -15.61
N GLY A 504 -18.98 -12.60 -16.58
CA GLY A 504 -18.34 -13.91 -16.47
C GLY A 504 -18.93 -14.77 -15.35
N GLU A 505 -18.11 -15.26 -14.47
CA GLU A 505 -18.50 -16.13 -13.35
C GLU A 505 -19.36 -15.41 -12.30
N LEU A 506 -19.33 -14.06 -12.25
CA LEU A 506 -20.17 -13.25 -11.36
C LEU A 506 -21.61 -13.09 -11.86
N ARG A 507 -21.92 -13.52 -13.09
CA ARG A 507 -23.24 -13.37 -13.71
C ARG A 507 -24.38 -13.88 -12.86
N ASN A 508 -24.22 -15.06 -12.26
CA ASN A 508 -25.26 -15.70 -11.44
C ASN A 508 -25.59 -14.90 -10.18
N VAL A 509 -24.58 -14.46 -9.44
CA VAL A 509 -24.80 -13.70 -8.18
C VAL A 509 -25.30 -12.28 -8.47
N LEU A 510 -24.90 -11.67 -9.59
CA LEU A 510 -25.32 -10.33 -9.99
C LEU A 510 -26.67 -10.30 -10.73
N GLY A 511 -27.08 -11.41 -11.34
CA GLY A 511 -28.34 -11.52 -12.08
C GLY A 511 -28.43 -10.58 -13.28
N ILE A 512 -27.30 -10.35 -13.97
CA ILE A 512 -27.20 -9.49 -15.16
C ILE A 512 -26.24 -10.08 -16.19
N TRP A 513 -26.31 -9.58 -17.42
CA TRP A 513 -25.25 -9.72 -18.42
C TRP A 513 -25.03 -8.39 -19.15
N ALA A 514 -23.81 -8.14 -19.60
CA ALA A 514 -23.44 -6.93 -20.34
C ALA A 514 -23.26 -7.25 -21.82
N GLU A 515 -23.88 -6.44 -22.68
CA GLU A 515 -23.85 -6.55 -24.13
C GLU A 515 -22.67 -5.82 -24.74
N GLU A 516 -22.49 -4.56 -24.35
CA GLU A 516 -21.47 -3.66 -24.88
C GLU A 516 -20.89 -2.79 -23.75
N ILE A 517 -19.74 -2.19 -23.99
CA ILE A 517 -19.07 -1.25 -23.08
C ILE A 517 -18.80 0.03 -23.86
N ASP A 518 -19.45 1.11 -23.52
CA ASP A 518 -19.27 2.42 -24.15
C ASP A 518 -18.22 3.23 -23.38
N ALA A 519 -17.20 3.73 -24.10
CA ALA A 519 -16.15 4.58 -23.56
C ALA A 519 -16.44 6.05 -23.91
N LEU A 520 -16.84 6.82 -22.93
CA LEU A 520 -17.15 8.23 -23.12
C LEU A 520 -15.88 9.06 -23.38
N LEU A 521 -15.94 9.91 -24.39
CA LEU A 521 -14.83 10.83 -24.70
C LEU A 521 -14.67 11.88 -23.59
N PRO A 522 -13.46 12.45 -23.43
CA PRO A 522 -13.25 13.52 -22.45
C PRO A 522 -14.27 14.66 -22.59
N GLY A 523 -14.95 14.96 -21.49
CA GLY A 523 -16.01 15.98 -21.44
C GLY A 523 -17.41 15.48 -21.78
N MET A 524 -17.57 14.25 -22.28
CA MET A 524 -18.88 13.58 -22.38
C MET A 524 -19.31 13.04 -21.02
N SER A 525 -20.60 12.93 -20.83
CA SER A 525 -21.21 12.31 -19.65
C SER A 525 -22.58 11.78 -19.97
N ASN A 526 -23.05 10.81 -19.20
CA ASN A 526 -24.43 10.35 -19.15
C ASN A 526 -25.00 10.65 -17.77
N GLU A 527 -26.18 10.16 -17.49
CA GLU A 527 -26.89 10.31 -16.23
C GLU A 527 -27.37 8.96 -15.71
N ILE A 528 -27.30 8.78 -14.40
CA ILE A 528 -27.98 7.72 -13.67
C ILE A 528 -29.29 8.31 -13.17
N VAL A 529 -30.44 7.87 -13.69
CA VAL A 529 -31.76 8.34 -13.33
C VAL A 529 -32.42 7.31 -12.42
N MET A 530 -32.67 7.67 -11.17
CA MET A 530 -33.32 6.79 -10.19
C MET A 530 -34.76 6.52 -10.58
N ASP A 531 -35.19 5.26 -10.64
CA ASP A 531 -36.59 4.88 -10.89
C ASP A 531 -37.48 5.33 -9.74
N LYS A 532 -37.04 5.15 -8.51
CA LYS A 532 -37.69 5.57 -7.28
C LYS A 532 -36.66 6.13 -6.31
N ALA A 533 -37.13 7.03 -5.42
CA ALA A 533 -36.29 7.48 -4.32
C ALA A 533 -35.90 6.29 -3.41
N TRP A 534 -34.62 6.22 -3.04
CA TRP A 534 -34.07 5.27 -2.08
C TRP A 534 -33.22 6.04 -1.07
N GLY A 535 -33.75 6.21 0.16
CA GLY A 535 -33.16 7.13 1.13
C GLY A 535 -33.01 8.52 0.53
N ASP A 536 -31.81 9.07 0.57
CA ASP A 536 -31.48 10.39 0.00
C ASP A 536 -31.20 10.36 -1.51
N LEU A 537 -31.15 9.18 -2.13
CA LEU A 537 -30.98 9.06 -3.58
C LEU A 537 -32.30 9.27 -4.30
N SER A 538 -32.35 10.28 -5.17
CA SER A 538 -33.53 10.57 -6.00
C SER A 538 -33.13 11.44 -7.19
N GLY A 539 -33.90 11.35 -8.28
CA GLY A 539 -33.66 12.15 -9.47
C GLY A 539 -32.46 11.63 -10.29
N SER A 540 -31.58 12.51 -10.73
CA SER A 540 -30.54 12.23 -11.72
C SER A 540 -29.15 12.61 -11.19
N TYR A 541 -28.14 11.78 -11.51
CA TYR A 541 -26.75 11.98 -11.13
C TYR A 541 -25.86 11.81 -12.36
N LYS A 542 -24.84 12.63 -12.47
CA LYS A 542 -23.90 12.54 -13.57
C LYS A 542 -23.02 11.28 -13.45
N CYS A 543 -22.73 10.67 -14.61
CA CYS A 543 -21.73 9.61 -14.73
C CYS A 543 -20.88 9.81 -15.98
N ASP A 544 -19.67 9.24 -15.98
CA ASP A 544 -18.70 9.39 -17.07
C ASP A 544 -17.81 8.14 -17.21
N LEU A 545 -16.71 8.27 -17.94
CA LEU A 545 -15.66 7.29 -18.19
C LEU A 545 -16.14 6.09 -19.01
N LEU A 546 -16.87 5.16 -18.41
CA LEU A 546 -17.40 3.95 -19.05
C LEU A 546 -18.86 3.74 -18.68
N CYS A 547 -19.64 3.22 -19.64
CA CYS A 547 -21.01 2.79 -19.45
C CYS A 547 -21.18 1.36 -19.98
N ASP A 548 -21.44 0.41 -19.10
CA ASP A 548 -21.80 -0.95 -19.50
C ASP A 548 -23.28 -1.01 -19.87
N LEU A 549 -23.59 -1.50 -21.06
CA LEU A 549 -24.94 -1.73 -21.53
C LEU A 549 -25.39 -3.10 -21.01
N ILE A 550 -26.09 -3.10 -19.89
CA ILE A 550 -26.46 -4.32 -19.17
C ILE A 550 -27.94 -4.67 -19.33
N HIS A 551 -28.23 -5.96 -19.23
CA HIS A 551 -29.58 -6.51 -19.19
C HIS A 551 -29.80 -7.26 -17.87
N ALA A 552 -30.94 -7.00 -17.23
CA ALA A 552 -31.33 -7.73 -16.04
C ALA A 552 -31.74 -9.18 -16.38
N GLU A 553 -31.19 -10.14 -15.64
CA GLU A 553 -31.45 -11.58 -15.77
C GLU A 553 -31.87 -12.14 -14.38
N GLY A 554 -32.85 -11.47 -13.80
CA GLY A 554 -33.32 -11.73 -12.45
C GLY A 554 -33.06 -10.59 -11.45
N ALA A 555 -32.11 -9.70 -11.73
CA ALA A 555 -31.87 -8.51 -10.92
C ALA A 555 -33.00 -7.47 -11.08
N GLU A 556 -33.31 -6.75 -10.01
CA GLU A 556 -34.16 -5.57 -10.03
C GLU A 556 -33.37 -4.35 -10.51
N VAL A 557 -33.98 -3.54 -11.40
CA VAL A 557 -33.40 -2.28 -11.88
C VAL A 557 -33.78 -1.17 -10.90
N LEU A 558 -32.77 -0.49 -10.36
CA LEU A 558 -32.95 0.63 -9.42
C LEU A 558 -32.79 2.00 -10.09
N ALA A 559 -31.98 2.04 -11.17
CA ALA A 559 -31.74 3.25 -11.95
C ALA A 559 -31.42 2.90 -13.40
N GLU A 560 -31.70 3.82 -14.31
CA GLU A 560 -31.50 3.70 -15.75
C GLU A 560 -30.60 4.83 -16.28
N TYR A 561 -30.00 4.63 -17.46
CA TYR A 561 -29.29 5.71 -18.17
C TYR A 561 -30.27 6.78 -18.66
N GLY A 562 -29.92 8.05 -18.49
CA GLY A 562 -30.75 9.19 -18.83
C GLY A 562 -30.64 9.69 -20.26
N SER A 563 -29.57 9.33 -20.98
CA SER A 563 -29.27 9.86 -22.31
C SER A 563 -28.60 8.83 -23.23
N ASP A 564 -28.27 9.25 -24.45
CA ASP A 564 -27.69 8.46 -25.52
C ASP A 564 -28.68 7.41 -26.11
N PHE A 565 -28.19 6.56 -27.07
CA PHE A 565 -29.01 5.54 -27.71
C PHE A 565 -29.45 4.42 -26.76
N TYR A 566 -28.75 4.26 -25.64
CA TYR A 566 -29.07 3.31 -24.58
C TYR A 566 -29.84 3.92 -23.39
N LYS A 567 -30.43 5.11 -23.58
CA LYS A 567 -31.34 5.70 -22.60
C LYS A 567 -32.43 4.70 -22.20
N GLY A 568 -32.66 4.54 -20.87
CA GLY A 568 -33.61 3.60 -20.32
C GLY A 568 -33.04 2.17 -20.12
N MET A 569 -31.80 1.91 -20.50
CA MET A 569 -31.11 0.67 -20.09
C MET A 569 -30.64 0.78 -18.63
N PRO A 570 -30.53 -0.35 -17.90
CA PRO A 570 -30.14 -0.34 -16.50
C PRO A 570 -28.75 0.26 -16.26
N ALA A 571 -28.64 1.17 -15.28
CA ALA A 571 -27.40 1.77 -14.82
C ALA A 571 -27.05 1.35 -13.39
N LEU A 572 -28.04 0.93 -12.59
CA LEU A 572 -27.87 0.35 -11.26
C LEU A 572 -28.85 -0.79 -11.08
N THR A 573 -28.35 -1.96 -10.66
CA THR A 573 -29.19 -3.13 -10.38
C THR A 573 -28.89 -3.72 -9.01
N VAL A 574 -29.86 -4.46 -8.46
CA VAL A 574 -29.70 -5.30 -7.28
C VAL A 574 -30.28 -6.69 -7.53
N ASN A 575 -29.51 -7.72 -7.19
CA ASN A 575 -29.98 -9.09 -7.19
C ASN A 575 -30.09 -9.63 -5.75
N ASN A 576 -31.24 -10.15 -5.38
CA ASN A 576 -31.42 -10.88 -4.13
C ASN A 576 -30.92 -12.30 -4.33
N PHE A 577 -29.87 -12.71 -3.60
CA PHE A 577 -29.24 -14.00 -3.73
C PHE A 577 -29.07 -14.68 -2.37
N GLY A 578 -29.89 -15.69 -2.07
CA GLY A 578 -30.00 -16.24 -0.73
C GLY A 578 -30.55 -15.22 0.27
N GLU A 579 -29.86 -14.98 1.36
CA GLU A 579 -30.23 -14.01 2.40
C GLU A 579 -29.64 -12.61 2.16
N GLY A 580 -28.76 -12.45 1.16
CA GLY A 580 -28.04 -11.21 0.88
C GLY A 580 -28.38 -10.58 -0.44
N LYS A 581 -27.60 -9.56 -0.81
CA LYS A 581 -27.80 -8.74 -2.00
C LYS A 581 -26.51 -8.50 -2.75
N ALA A 582 -26.56 -8.54 -4.07
CA ALA A 582 -25.45 -8.18 -4.94
C ALA A 582 -25.85 -7.00 -5.84
N TYR A 583 -25.05 -5.95 -5.85
CA TYR A 583 -25.28 -4.73 -6.61
C TYR A 583 -24.28 -4.61 -7.77
N TYR A 584 -24.76 -4.13 -8.91
CA TYR A 584 -23.93 -3.75 -10.04
C TYR A 584 -24.14 -2.29 -10.40
N VAL A 585 -23.05 -1.51 -10.37
CA VAL A 585 -23.03 -0.11 -10.79
C VAL A 585 -22.41 -0.04 -12.18
N ALA A 586 -23.24 0.12 -13.21
CA ALA A 586 -22.85 -0.09 -14.60
C ALA A 586 -22.02 1.06 -15.21
N THR A 587 -21.62 2.05 -14.42
CA THR A 587 -20.85 3.23 -14.89
C THR A 587 -20.05 3.83 -13.73
N SER A 588 -19.23 4.85 -14.00
CA SER A 588 -18.49 5.62 -13.00
C SER A 588 -19.31 6.86 -12.58
N PRO A 589 -19.96 6.84 -11.39
CA PRO A 589 -20.83 7.92 -10.96
C PRO A 589 -20.08 9.04 -10.24
N GLU A 590 -20.71 10.22 -10.20
CA GLU A 590 -20.24 11.34 -9.38
C GLU A 590 -20.31 11.07 -7.88
N ALA A 591 -19.54 11.82 -7.08
CA ALA A 591 -19.38 11.63 -5.65
C ALA A 591 -20.71 11.71 -4.88
N GLY A 592 -21.65 12.58 -5.29
CA GLY A 592 -22.97 12.71 -4.66
C GLY A 592 -23.79 11.41 -4.71
N PHE A 593 -23.75 10.71 -5.84
CA PHE A 593 -24.39 9.40 -5.97
C PHE A 593 -23.74 8.37 -5.04
N LEU A 594 -22.42 8.25 -5.06
CA LEU A 594 -21.69 7.26 -4.24
C LEU A 594 -21.94 7.48 -2.75
N LYS A 595 -21.95 8.74 -2.30
CA LYS A 595 -22.23 9.08 -0.92
C LYS A 595 -23.62 8.59 -0.49
N GLY A 596 -24.67 8.90 -1.25
CA GLY A 596 -26.04 8.45 -0.96
C GLY A 596 -26.20 6.93 -1.08
N PHE A 597 -25.60 6.32 -2.10
CA PHE A 597 -25.64 4.88 -2.33
C PHE A 597 -25.04 4.11 -1.14
N LEU A 598 -23.83 4.46 -0.74
CA LEU A 598 -23.14 3.78 0.38
C LEU A 598 -23.79 4.08 1.73
N ALA A 599 -24.34 5.29 1.93
CA ALA A 599 -25.11 5.61 3.14
C ALA A 599 -26.31 4.68 3.31
N ASN A 600 -27.09 4.47 2.23
CA ASN A 600 -28.25 3.58 2.26
C ASN A 600 -27.85 2.13 2.54
N LEU A 601 -26.78 1.63 1.92
CA LEU A 601 -26.28 0.27 2.15
C LEU A 601 -25.78 0.07 3.58
N CYS A 602 -25.07 1.06 4.14
CA CYS A 602 -24.65 1.04 5.53
C CYS A 602 -25.85 1.06 6.49
N ALA A 603 -26.86 1.87 6.21
CA ALA A 603 -28.10 1.91 7.00
C ALA A 603 -28.84 0.55 6.97
N ASP A 604 -28.97 -0.09 5.79
CA ASP A 604 -29.56 -1.42 5.64
C ASP A 604 -28.85 -2.48 6.48
N LYS A 605 -27.55 -2.32 6.72
CA LYS A 605 -26.70 -3.20 7.53
C LYS A 605 -26.50 -2.73 8.98
N ASN A 606 -27.19 -1.67 9.39
CA ASN A 606 -27.02 -1.04 10.72
C ASN A 606 -25.57 -0.60 11.00
N ILE A 607 -24.80 -0.27 9.97
CA ILE A 607 -23.46 0.32 10.10
C ILE A 607 -23.64 1.82 10.28
N GLN A 608 -23.20 2.33 11.44
CA GLN A 608 -23.32 3.74 11.78
C GLN A 608 -21.99 4.46 11.62
N PRO A 609 -21.98 5.74 11.25
CA PRO A 609 -20.80 6.59 11.38
C PRO A 609 -20.25 6.57 12.81
N LEU A 610 -18.94 6.60 12.95
CA LEU A 610 -18.29 6.67 14.28
C LEU A 610 -18.67 7.95 15.04
N VAL A 611 -18.84 9.03 14.31
CA VAL A 611 -19.23 10.35 14.83
C VAL A 611 -20.09 11.08 13.80
N THR A 612 -20.85 12.06 14.27
CA THR A 612 -21.46 13.08 13.39
C THR A 612 -20.56 14.31 13.42
N ALA A 613 -19.94 14.62 12.28
CA ALA A 613 -18.97 15.70 12.17
C ALA A 613 -19.07 16.44 10.83
N PRO A 614 -18.67 17.71 10.74
CA PRO A 614 -18.53 18.42 9.48
C PRO A 614 -17.36 17.86 8.66
N GLU A 615 -17.35 18.16 7.36
CA GLU A 615 -16.24 17.88 6.47
C GLU A 615 -14.92 18.43 7.05
N GLY A 616 -13.84 17.65 6.91
CA GLY A 616 -12.52 17.95 7.45
C GLY A 616 -12.20 17.28 8.78
N ILE A 617 -13.18 16.66 9.45
CA ILE A 617 -12.92 15.74 10.56
C ILE A 617 -12.82 14.31 10.02
N GLU A 618 -11.70 13.68 10.25
CA GLU A 618 -11.49 12.24 10.10
C GLU A 618 -11.72 11.56 11.45
N SER A 619 -12.54 10.52 11.47
CA SER A 619 -12.67 9.67 12.65
C SER A 619 -12.21 8.24 12.37
N VAL A 620 -11.50 7.66 13.31
CA VAL A 620 -11.00 6.28 13.24
C VAL A 620 -11.14 5.63 14.61
N GLN A 621 -11.51 4.36 14.66
CA GLN A 621 -11.59 3.62 15.92
C GLN A 621 -10.62 2.43 15.91
N ARG A 622 -9.84 2.31 16.98
CA ARG A 622 -9.06 1.10 17.28
C ARG A 622 -9.59 0.46 18.56
N VAL A 623 -9.59 -0.87 18.61
CA VAL A 623 -10.07 -1.63 19.76
C VAL A 623 -8.97 -2.56 20.27
N LYS A 624 -8.73 -2.58 21.58
CA LYS A 624 -7.79 -3.48 22.26
C LYS A 624 -8.42 -3.98 23.57
N GLU A 625 -8.55 -5.29 23.72
CA GLU A 625 -9.06 -5.93 24.95
C GLU A 625 -10.40 -5.34 25.45
N GLY A 626 -11.27 -4.98 24.50
CA GLY A 626 -12.58 -4.41 24.79
C GLY A 626 -12.58 -2.91 25.06
N VAL A 627 -11.42 -2.25 25.08
CA VAL A 627 -11.28 -0.79 25.18
C VAL A 627 -11.31 -0.18 23.77
N SER A 628 -12.16 0.83 23.57
CA SER A 628 -12.24 1.60 22.34
C SER A 628 -11.39 2.86 22.43
N TYR A 629 -10.62 3.12 21.39
CA TYR A 629 -9.83 4.33 21.17
C TYR A 629 -10.36 5.02 19.92
N LEU A 630 -11.12 6.11 20.12
CA LEU A 630 -11.66 6.94 19.04
C LEU A 630 -10.68 8.09 18.76
N PHE A 631 -10.13 8.12 17.56
CA PHE A 631 -9.32 9.22 17.06
C PHE A 631 -10.20 10.22 16.32
N LEU A 632 -9.99 11.50 16.58
CA LEU A 632 -10.57 12.60 15.83
C LEU A 632 -9.43 13.49 15.33
N LEU A 633 -9.32 13.63 14.00
CA LEU A 633 -8.27 14.40 13.34
C LEU A 633 -8.92 15.53 12.54
N ASN A 634 -8.52 16.76 12.81
CA ASN A 634 -9.01 17.92 12.09
C ASN A 634 -8.00 18.35 11.01
N HIS A 635 -8.33 18.10 9.76
CA HIS A 635 -7.46 18.43 8.62
C HIS A 635 -7.61 19.87 8.13
N THR A 636 -8.40 20.70 8.81
CA THR A 636 -8.65 22.09 8.44
C THR A 636 -7.82 23.10 9.25
N THR A 637 -7.93 24.37 8.91
CA THR A 637 -7.26 25.48 9.59
C THR A 637 -8.13 26.20 10.62
N GLY A 638 -9.33 25.71 10.86
CA GLY A 638 -10.27 26.22 11.87
C GLY A 638 -10.65 25.11 12.86
N ASP A 639 -11.09 25.48 14.06
CA ASP A 639 -11.60 24.54 15.04
C ASP A 639 -12.93 23.95 14.55
N LEU A 640 -13.12 22.65 14.70
CA LEU A 640 -14.33 21.93 14.32
C LEU A 640 -14.88 21.15 15.51
N SER A 641 -16.19 20.91 15.52
CA SER A 641 -16.84 20.11 16.54
C SER A 641 -17.41 18.82 15.97
N ALA A 642 -17.24 17.71 16.66
CA ALA A 642 -17.83 16.42 16.35
C ALA A 642 -18.76 15.99 17.50
N ASP A 643 -19.92 15.41 17.18
CA ASP A 643 -20.77 14.73 18.15
C ASP A 643 -20.29 13.29 18.34
N ILE A 644 -19.77 12.99 19.53
CA ILE A 644 -19.21 11.69 19.91
C ILE A 644 -20.20 10.84 20.72
N GLY A 645 -21.45 11.28 20.85
CA GLY A 645 -22.47 10.64 21.66
C GLY A 645 -22.30 10.87 23.16
N ALA A 646 -23.21 10.29 23.94
CA ALA A 646 -23.30 10.56 25.38
C ALA A 646 -22.25 9.86 26.25
N THR A 647 -21.50 8.91 25.71
CA THR A 647 -20.47 8.17 26.46
C THR A 647 -19.30 9.10 26.82
N GLU A 648 -19.04 9.23 28.14
CA GLU A 648 -17.86 9.97 28.61
C GLU A 648 -16.58 9.21 28.22
N ARG A 649 -15.63 9.93 27.63
CA ARG A 649 -14.31 9.41 27.24
C ARG A 649 -13.21 10.29 27.81
N THR A 650 -12.02 9.73 27.96
CA THR A 650 -10.82 10.48 28.37
C THR A 650 -9.94 10.73 27.16
N ASP A 651 -9.60 11.98 26.89
CA ASP A 651 -8.56 12.30 25.90
C ASP A 651 -7.18 11.93 26.45
N LEU A 652 -6.51 10.99 25.81
CA LEU A 652 -5.21 10.45 26.29
C LEU A 652 -4.07 11.45 26.19
N LEU A 653 -4.19 12.48 25.36
CA LEU A 653 -3.15 13.51 25.20
C LEU A 653 -3.24 14.58 26.28
N THR A 654 -4.43 14.89 26.78
CA THR A 654 -4.65 16.00 27.73
C THR A 654 -5.12 15.53 29.10
N GLY A 655 -5.68 14.32 29.20
CA GLY A 655 -6.35 13.80 30.40
C GLY A 655 -7.76 14.36 30.63
N ASN A 656 -8.28 15.20 29.73
CA ASN A 656 -9.58 15.80 29.88
C ASN A 656 -10.72 14.79 29.60
N LYS A 657 -11.82 14.94 30.34
CA LYS A 657 -13.06 14.21 30.08
C LYS A 657 -13.87 14.91 28.99
N VAL A 658 -14.38 14.15 28.03
CA VAL A 658 -15.15 14.64 26.88
C VAL A 658 -16.40 13.78 26.70
N ASN A 659 -17.56 14.40 26.50
CA ASN A 659 -18.80 13.73 26.13
C ASN A 659 -19.66 14.65 25.26
N GLY A 660 -20.61 14.10 24.52
CA GLY A 660 -21.45 14.86 23.61
C GLY A 660 -20.64 15.50 22.49
N SER A 661 -20.41 16.81 22.58
CA SER A 661 -19.65 17.56 21.59
C SER A 661 -18.18 17.67 21.94
N ALA A 662 -17.31 17.20 21.04
CA ALA A 662 -15.85 17.30 21.13
C ALA A 662 -15.33 18.38 20.18
N VAL A 663 -14.65 19.40 20.70
CA VAL A 663 -13.97 20.42 19.88
C VAL A 663 -12.58 19.93 19.53
N VAL A 664 -12.32 19.77 18.24
CA VAL A 664 -11.00 19.39 17.70
C VAL A 664 -10.33 20.65 17.15
N PRO A 665 -9.23 21.13 17.76
CA PRO A 665 -8.56 22.34 17.29
C PRO A 665 -8.10 22.23 15.82
N ALA A 666 -7.86 23.36 15.19
CA ALA A 666 -7.27 23.44 13.86
C ALA A 666 -5.98 22.58 13.75
N ARG A 667 -5.93 21.66 12.80
CA ARG A 667 -4.85 20.65 12.66
C ARG A 667 -4.59 19.85 13.95
N GLY A 668 -5.62 19.74 14.80
CA GLY A 668 -5.56 19.06 16.09
C GLY A 668 -5.92 17.57 15.99
N VAL A 669 -5.58 16.88 17.07
CA VAL A 669 -5.88 15.45 17.26
C VAL A 669 -6.43 15.26 18.67
N LEU A 670 -7.50 14.48 18.80
CA LEU A 670 -7.97 13.91 20.07
C LEU A 670 -7.89 12.38 19.99
N ILE A 671 -7.48 11.75 21.08
CA ILE A 671 -7.48 10.28 21.23
C ILE A 671 -8.36 9.95 22.44
N LEU A 672 -9.58 9.57 22.18
CA LEU A 672 -10.63 9.42 23.19
C LEU A 672 -10.79 7.95 23.58
N SER A 673 -10.42 7.62 24.83
CA SER A 673 -10.59 6.27 25.39
C SER A 673 -11.85 6.18 26.22
N ASP A 674 -12.61 5.08 26.09
CA ASP A 674 -13.73 4.73 26.94
C ASP A 674 -13.33 3.92 28.18
N LYS A 675 -12.04 3.75 28.40
CA LYS A 675 -11.49 3.13 29.60
C LYS A 675 -11.70 4.07 30.80
N ASN A 676 -12.47 3.62 31.80
CA ASN A 676 -12.69 4.33 33.06
C ASN A 676 -11.44 4.34 33.95
#